data_8056f0cb3aa0877b723b8d5b4d0b8b19
#
_entry.id   8056f0cb3aa0877b723b8d5b4d0b8b19
#
_cell.length_a   1.000
_cell.length_b   1.000
_cell.length_c   1.000
_cell.angle_alpha   90.00
_cell.angle_beta   90.00
_cell.angle_gamma   90.00
#
_symmetry.space_group_name_H-M   'P 1'
#
loop_
_entity.id
_entity.type
_entity.pdbx_description
1 polymer ?
#
loop_
_entity_poly.entity_id
_entity_poly.type
_entity_poly.pdbx_seq_one_letter_code
_entity_poly.pdbx_strand_id
1 'polypeptide(L)'
;MLISMNWISDFVDLTGLDKMALIRQFSLSTAEVENEIFHKGADLSGVVAAQIVSVENHPESHKLHLLKVDAGDGQLTDVVCGAPNVQLGMKTAFAKVGAQLGDITISPRKLAGYTSYGMCCSEKEIGISDDNSGIMVLPEDVPCGTDLKALYPIDDIIFEVDNKSLTNRPDLWGHYGMAREFSTLSGRPLKALPVADLAAYSNLPAIDMKIEDPLCQRYSCLRVENINRHVSPMAMRIRLNYCGMRDINFLADLTNYLMLEMGQPMHAFDSRKVEKIRIRRFPESFPFQTLDKVERTIDPNTLMICNGDKPVAIAGIMGGLDSEIVDDTTSLTLESATFDAASVRKSSVRLAHRTDASARYEKSLDPEMTTVAIARFVKLLQEYDPEMRVTSRLTDEYAFHYPKVQLSFDKAFVDRYTGINISSDEIMHTLTALGFGMTRDGDSFTADVPSWRATKDVTIKADIIEEITRIYGYDNFDLHTAESPLYPVRMSTEKTVEDKLKDILVKRYSLHEVHSYIWQYADDYKKLGIAVEDNVKLLNASNPNIETLRRSMIPTQLCQVKGNTGYAPSFGIFEIGHVIDGVDENKLAKEHKKLCVTLFSKVDNVETLYFRLRDMLCVAVSDILHKDLSFHAMTATHSYEHPKNLNAIVLDGVELGEIGVAHPVVGKNIDKKAAIVFAEIDMEALASIAPAPIVYREPSRFPGMEQDLTFVVNRCQPILDAVKAENSPLVQKVTVLGTYSDITGKTITIRLSFSHPERTLTRDEVQAVVDGVVARLKGQGIELKK
;
A
#
# COMPACT_ATOMS: atom_id res chain seq x y z
N MET A 1 16.99 -1.33 2.62
CA MET A 1 18.20 -0.45 2.72
C MET A 1 19.33 -1.24 3.35
N LEU A 2 20.53 -1.24 2.71
CA LEU A 2 21.70 -1.98 3.20
C LEU A 2 22.42 -1.20 4.30
N ILE A 3 22.72 -1.88 5.39
CA ILE A 3 23.37 -1.32 6.60
C ILE A 3 24.62 -2.11 6.94
N SER A 4 25.72 -1.39 7.20
CA SER A 4 27.03 -1.93 7.56
C SER A 4 27.24 -1.93 9.08
N MET A 5 27.53 -3.09 9.65
CA MET A 5 27.86 -3.20 11.08
C MET A 5 29.21 -2.56 11.42
N ASN A 6 30.16 -2.55 10.49
CA ASN A 6 31.42 -1.83 10.70
C ASN A 6 31.23 -0.33 10.74
N TRP A 7 30.35 0.20 9.90
CA TRP A 7 30.05 1.65 9.92
C TRP A 7 29.32 2.04 11.22
N ILE A 8 28.36 1.21 11.68
CA ILE A 8 27.73 1.39 13.01
C ILE A 8 28.81 1.38 14.12
N SER A 9 29.82 0.51 14.00
CA SER A 9 30.88 0.38 15.00
C SER A 9 31.78 1.61 15.14
N ASP A 10 31.79 2.50 14.15
CA ASP A 10 32.48 3.81 14.28
C ASP A 10 31.82 4.66 15.39
N PHE A 11 30.50 4.53 15.56
CA PHE A 11 29.69 5.33 16.48
C PHE A 11 29.32 4.62 17.79
N VAL A 12 29.37 3.29 17.82
CA VAL A 12 29.11 2.49 19.01
C VAL A 12 30.15 1.40 19.10
N ASP A 13 30.82 1.27 20.26
CA ASP A 13 31.79 0.19 20.45
C ASP A 13 31.08 -1.16 20.63
N LEU A 14 31.02 -1.93 19.57
CA LEU A 14 30.41 -3.26 19.52
C LEU A 14 31.41 -4.40 19.72
N THR A 15 32.65 -4.08 20.14
CA THR A 15 33.72 -5.06 20.35
C THR A 15 33.31 -6.08 21.41
N GLY A 16 33.47 -7.36 21.10
CA GLY A 16 33.15 -8.48 21.99
C GLY A 16 31.68 -8.83 22.10
N LEU A 17 30.79 -8.15 21.35
CA LEU A 17 29.37 -8.47 21.30
C LEU A 17 29.05 -9.36 20.08
N ASP A 18 28.02 -10.21 20.21
CA ASP A 18 27.48 -10.97 19.08
C ASP A 18 26.65 -10.04 18.18
N LYS A 19 27.26 -9.61 17.06
CA LYS A 19 26.62 -8.73 16.09
C LYS A 19 25.35 -9.37 15.48
N MET A 20 25.32 -10.68 15.31
CA MET A 20 24.14 -11.38 14.78
C MET A 20 22.97 -11.39 15.76
N ALA A 21 23.26 -11.54 17.07
CA ALA A 21 22.24 -11.41 18.10
C ALA A 21 21.68 -9.98 18.16
N LEU A 22 22.53 -8.96 18.05
CA LEU A 22 22.10 -7.56 18.00
C LEU A 22 21.23 -7.25 16.76
N ILE A 23 21.57 -7.77 15.59
CA ILE A 23 20.74 -7.62 14.37
C ILE A 23 19.37 -8.28 14.58
N ARG A 24 19.32 -9.48 15.17
CA ARG A 24 18.03 -10.12 15.51
C ARG A 24 17.22 -9.30 16.51
N GLN A 25 17.86 -8.77 17.56
CA GLN A 25 17.20 -7.89 18.53
C GLN A 25 16.67 -6.60 17.89
N PHE A 26 17.45 -5.99 16.98
CA PHE A 26 17.02 -4.84 16.20
C PHE A 26 15.77 -5.17 15.35
N SER A 27 15.76 -6.33 14.71
CA SER A 27 14.61 -6.77 13.91
C SER A 27 13.33 -6.95 14.76
N LEU A 28 13.46 -7.40 16.00
CA LEU A 28 12.34 -7.62 16.91
C LEU A 28 11.84 -6.33 17.58
N SER A 29 12.68 -5.30 17.69
CA SER A 29 12.39 -4.10 18.49
C SER A 29 12.25 -2.80 17.69
N THR A 30 12.78 -2.76 16.48
CA THR A 30 12.95 -1.48 15.77
C THR A 30 12.42 -1.52 14.33
N ALA A 31 12.95 -2.40 13.49
CA ALA A 31 12.55 -2.50 12.08
C ALA A 31 12.89 -3.88 11.52
N GLU A 32 12.03 -4.38 10.63
CA GLU A 32 12.19 -5.68 10.00
C GLU A 32 13.50 -5.76 9.20
N VAL A 33 14.27 -6.81 9.48
CA VAL A 33 15.47 -7.16 8.73
C VAL A 33 15.11 -8.27 7.74
N GLU A 34 15.41 -8.03 6.47
CA GLU A 34 15.21 -9.01 5.39
C GLU A 34 16.05 -10.27 5.62
N ASN A 35 15.69 -11.37 4.95
CA ASN A 35 16.28 -12.67 5.22
C ASN A 35 17.77 -12.80 4.82
N GLU A 36 18.28 -11.93 3.95
CA GLU A 36 19.66 -11.99 3.50
C GLU A 36 20.57 -11.11 4.37
N ILE A 37 21.57 -11.77 4.98
CA ILE A 37 22.67 -11.13 5.69
C ILE A 37 23.97 -11.51 5.00
N PHE A 38 24.72 -10.52 4.55
CA PHE A 38 25.95 -10.72 3.77
C PHE A 38 27.16 -10.62 4.66
N HIS A 39 27.95 -11.69 4.75
CA HIS A 39 29.24 -11.71 5.43
C HIS A 39 30.34 -11.38 4.42
N LYS A 40 30.58 -10.06 4.20
CA LYS A 40 31.61 -9.57 3.29
C LYS A 40 32.99 -9.95 3.80
N GLY A 41 33.85 -10.33 2.86
CA GLY A 41 35.25 -10.72 3.16
C GLY A 41 35.40 -12.09 3.81
N ALA A 42 34.34 -12.81 4.21
CA ALA A 42 34.44 -14.12 4.87
C ALA A 42 35.21 -15.13 4.02
N ASP A 43 35.01 -15.11 2.71
CA ASP A 43 35.62 -16.03 1.73
C ASP A 43 36.87 -15.42 1.07
N LEU A 44 37.49 -14.43 1.70
CA LEU A 44 38.73 -13.80 1.25
C LEU A 44 39.86 -14.13 2.23
N SER A 45 40.95 -14.71 1.73
CA SER A 45 42.13 -14.95 2.55
C SER A 45 43.40 -15.06 1.68
N GLY A 46 44.57 -14.74 2.25
CA GLY A 46 45.83 -14.89 1.58
C GLY A 46 46.10 -13.86 0.48
N VAL A 47 45.37 -12.74 0.51
CA VAL A 47 45.60 -11.59 -0.40
C VAL A 47 46.42 -10.53 0.33
N VAL A 48 47.56 -10.17 -0.24
CA VAL A 48 48.50 -9.24 0.37
C VAL A 48 48.91 -8.12 -0.60
N ALA A 49 49.39 -7.01 -0.03
CA ALA A 49 50.04 -5.97 -0.81
C ALA A 49 51.35 -6.50 -1.41
N ALA A 50 51.54 -6.31 -2.71
CA ALA A 50 52.76 -6.76 -3.41
C ALA A 50 53.22 -5.72 -4.43
N GLN A 51 54.50 -5.68 -4.73
CA GLN A 51 55.09 -4.78 -5.72
C GLN A 51 55.49 -5.54 -6.99
N ILE A 52 55.16 -4.95 -8.14
CA ILE A 52 55.59 -5.45 -9.45
C ILE A 52 56.99 -4.95 -9.73
N VAL A 53 57.99 -5.85 -9.62
CA VAL A 53 59.41 -5.49 -9.76
C VAL A 53 59.99 -5.79 -11.16
N SER A 54 59.25 -6.50 -12.02
CA SER A 54 59.60 -6.70 -13.42
C SER A 54 58.33 -6.84 -14.25
N VAL A 55 58.32 -6.27 -15.45
CA VAL A 55 57.23 -6.37 -16.42
C VAL A 55 57.84 -6.68 -17.78
N GLU A 56 57.53 -7.82 -18.35
CA GLU A 56 57.94 -8.23 -19.69
C GLU A 56 56.72 -8.58 -20.54
N ASN A 57 56.71 -8.24 -21.82
CA ASN A 57 55.62 -8.62 -22.72
C ASN A 57 55.68 -10.10 -23.02
N HIS A 58 54.53 -10.76 -23.01
CA HIS A 58 54.44 -12.19 -23.36
C HIS A 58 54.80 -12.40 -24.83
N PRO A 59 55.72 -13.33 -25.15
CA PRO A 59 56.23 -13.48 -26.54
C PRO A 59 55.15 -13.90 -27.57
N GLU A 60 54.10 -14.60 -27.14
CA GLU A 60 53.06 -15.12 -28.03
C GLU A 60 51.68 -14.44 -27.80
N SER A 61 51.58 -13.43 -26.94
CA SER A 61 50.30 -12.76 -26.64
C SER A 61 50.50 -11.25 -26.48
N HIS A 62 49.73 -10.49 -27.25
CA HIS A 62 49.72 -9.02 -27.14
C HIS A 62 48.99 -8.48 -25.92
N LYS A 63 48.29 -9.35 -25.18
CA LYS A 63 47.47 -8.98 -24.03
C LYS A 63 48.06 -9.44 -22.69
N LEU A 64 49.05 -10.30 -22.69
CA LEU A 64 49.61 -10.89 -21.50
C LEU A 64 50.97 -10.27 -21.17
N HIS A 65 51.23 -10.10 -19.89
CA HIS A 65 52.49 -9.65 -19.33
C HIS A 65 53.05 -10.73 -18.40
N LEU A 66 54.35 -10.94 -18.47
CA LEU A 66 55.10 -11.77 -17.53
C LEU A 66 55.67 -10.87 -16.44
N LEU A 67 55.26 -11.08 -15.21
CA LEU A 67 55.58 -10.25 -14.07
C LEU A 67 56.47 -11.00 -13.10
N LYS A 68 57.37 -10.27 -12.42
CA LYS A 68 57.92 -10.70 -11.13
C LYS A 68 57.37 -9.83 -10.07
N VAL A 69 56.77 -10.46 -9.05
CA VAL A 69 56.04 -9.83 -7.96
C VAL A 69 56.74 -10.10 -6.64
N ASP A 70 57.04 -9.03 -5.89
CA ASP A 70 57.52 -9.10 -4.52
C ASP A 70 56.37 -9.02 -3.53
N ALA A 71 56.05 -10.12 -2.87
CA ALA A 71 55.00 -10.22 -1.88
C ALA A 71 55.51 -10.12 -0.42
N GLY A 72 56.71 -9.61 -0.22
CA GLY A 72 57.29 -9.34 1.10
C GLY A 72 57.85 -10.56 1.84
N ASP A 73 57.95 -11.69 1.16
CA ASP A 73 58.49 -12.94 1.73
C ASP A 73 59.96 -13.23 1.34
N GLY A 74 60.59 -12.25 0.67
CA GLY A 74 62.00 -12.32 0.26
C GLY A 74 62.23 -13.15 -1.03
N GLN A 75 61.16 -13.63 -1.70
CA GLN A 75 61.25 -14.32 -2.98
C GLN A 75 60.38 -13.63 -4.02
N LEU A 76 60.87 -13.56 -5.25
CA LEU A 76 60.09 -13.03 -6.37
C LEU A 76 59.23 -14.13 -6.95
N THR A 77 57.93 -13.85 -7.10
CA THR A 77 56.94 -14.75 -7.66
C THR A 77 56.71 -14.44 -9.15
N ASP A 78 56.77 -15.50 -10.01
CA ASP A 78 56.43 -15.40 -11.42
C ASP A 78 54.89 -15.39 -11.61
N VAL A 79 54.38 -14.36 -12.28
CA VAL A 79 52.95 -14.17 -12.48
C VAL A 79 52.68 -13.82 -13.93
N VAL A 80 51.60 -14.39 -14.52
CA VAL A 80 51.12 -14.04 -15.83
C VAL A 80 49.86 -13.18 -15.64
N CYS A 81 49.87 -11.94 -16.08
CA CYS A 81 48.79 -10.99 -15.92
C CYS A 81 48.31 -10.41 -17.25
N GLY A 82 46.99 -10.30 -17.40
CA GLY A 82 46.34 -9.74 -18.61
C GLY A 82 45.74 -8.36 -18.38
N ALA A 83 45.98 -7.72 -17.25
CA ALA A 83 45.41 -6.42 -16.94
C ALA A 83 46.10 -5.28 -17.73
N PRO A 84 45.34 -4.30 -18.25
CA PRO A 84 45.89 -3.25 -19.11
C PRO A 84 46.67 -2.17 -18.33
N ASN A 85 46.51 -2.07 -17.04
CA ASN A 85 47.07 -1.06 -16.16
C ASN A 85 48.37 -1.49 -15.46
N VAL A 86 48.95 -2.62 -15.83
CA VAL A 86 50.20 -3.12 -15.25
C VAL A 86 51.38 -2.16 -15.52
N GLN A 87 52.10 -1.76 -14.45
CA GLN A 87 53.23 -0.88 -14.52
C GLN A 87 54.38 -1.38 -13.59
N LEU A 88 55.61 -1.14 -14.01
CA LEU A 88 56.77 -1.43 -13.21
C LEU A 88 56.79 -0.54 -11.95
N GLY A 89 57.05 -1.11 -10.79
CA GLY A 89 57.09 -0.42 -9.50
C GLY A 89 55.72 -0.28 -8.83
N MET A 90 54.61 -0.58 -9.54
CA MET A 90 53.23 -0.50 -9.00
C MET A 90 53.04 -1.47 -7.84
N LYS A 91 52.34 -1.01 -6.81
CA LYS A 91 51.83 -1.87 -5.75
C LYS A 91 50.39 -2.28 -6.05
N THR A 92 50.10 -3.55 -5.83
CA THR A 92 48.81 -4.16 -6.17
C THR A 92 48.39 -5.19 -5.13
N ALA A 93 47.11 -5.54 -5.10
CA ALA A 93 46.62 -6.68 -4.36
C ALA A 93 46.99 -7.98 -5.06
N PHE A 94 47.69 -8.86 -4.33
CA PHE A 94 48.21 -10.10 -4.84
C PHE A 94 47.69 -11.29 -4.04
N ALA A 95 46.99 -12.19 -4.71
CA ALA A 95 46.54 -13.47 -4.16
C ALA A 95 47.65 -14.51 -4.31
N LYS A 96 48.19 -14.96 -3.19
CA LYS A 96 49.24 -16.03 -3.13
C LYS A 96 48.62 -17.38 -3.50
N VAL A 97 49.49 -18.35 -3.85
CA VAL A 97 49.04 -19.74 -3.97
C VAL A 97 48.43 -20.22 -2.67
N GLY A 98 47.23 -20.79 -2.72
CA GLY A 98 46.43 -21.15 -1.53
C GLY A 98 45.47 -20.05 -1.05
N ALA A 99 45.52 -18.84 -1.60
CA ALA A 99 44.60 -17.76 -1.30
C ALA A 99 43.19 -18.14 -1.73
N GLN A 100 42.16 -17.71 -0.98
CA GLN A 100 40.77 -17.89 -1.27
C GLN A 100 40.18 -16.56 -1.77
N LEU A 101 39.49 -16.61 -2.92
CA LEU A 101 38.76 -15.49 -3.53
C LEU A 101 37.33 -15.96 -3.85
N GLY A 102 36.41 -15.79 -2.92
CA GLY A 102 35.08 -16.37 -3.02
C GLY A 102 35.18 -17.91 -3.14
N ASP A 103 34.59 -18.48 -4.18
CA ASP A 103 34.63 -19.93 -4.45
C ASP A 103 35.93 -20.41 -5.08
N ILE A 104 36.89 -19.52 -5.37
CA ILE A 104 38.11 -19.84 -6.09
C ILE A 104 39.30 -19.95 -5.14
N THR A 105 39.98 -21.09 -5.13
CA THR A 105 41.29 -21.23 -4.46
C THR A 105 42.43 -21.07 -5.49
N ILE A 106 43.32 -20.14 -5.23
CA ILE A 106 44.45 -19.87 -6.14
C ILE A 106 45.45 -21.01 -6.14
N SER A 107 45.70 -21.54 -7.32
CA SER A 107 46.69 -22.61 -7.53
C SER A 107 47.58 -22.28 -8.74
N PRO A 108 48.83 -22.85 -8.80
CA PRO A 108 49.68 -22.61 -9.94
C PRO A 108 48.95 -22.98 -11.25
N ARG A 109 48.92 -22.05 -12.20
CA ARG A 109 48.18 -22.23 -13.45
C ARG A 109 49.07 -21.91 -14.65
N LYS A 110 49.09 -22.81 -15.66
CA LYS A 110 49.78 -22.55 -16.90
C LYS A 110 48.93 -21.70 -17.84
N LEU A 111 49.45 -20.55 -18.26
CA LEU A 111 48.76 -19.60 -19.15
C LEU A 111 49.70 -19.30 -20.34
N ALA A 112 49.29 -19.64 -21.56
CA ALA A 112 50.03 -19.45 -22.79
C ALA A 112 51.51 -19.86 -22.70
N GLY A 113 51.78 -21.04 -22.12
CA GLY A 113 53.12 -21.60 -22.01
C GLY A 113 53.89 -21.28 -20.72
N TYR A 114 53.52 -20.25 -19.95
CA TYR A 114 54.15 -19.85 -18.69
C TYR A 114 53.28 -20.21 -17.48
N THR A 115 53.90 -20.53 -16.34
CA THR A 115 53.17 -20.87 -15.12
C THR A 115 53.10 -19.64 -14.23
N SER A 116 51.87 -19.26 -13.84
CA SER A 116 51.59 -18.20 -12.86
C SER A 116 51.47 -18.81 -11.47
N TYR A 117 52.23 -18.30 -10.51
CA TYR A 117 52.20 -18.76 -9.09
C TYR A 117 51.48 -17.74 -8.19
N GLY A 118 50.33 -17.25 -8.63
CA GLY A 118 49.51 -16.32 -7.95
C GLY A 118 48.71 -15.47 -8.94
N MET A 119 47.99 -14.50 -8.41
CA MET A 119 47.15 -13.61 -9.22
C MET A 119 47.18 -12.19 -8.67
N CYS A 120 47.48 -11.21 -9.54
CA CYS A 120 47.21 -9.80 -9.24
C CYS A 120 45.71 -9.56 -9.43
N CYS A 121 45.05 -9.05 -8.44
CA CYS A 121 43.61 -8.99 -8.37
C CYS A 121 43.04 -7.62 -8.71
N SER A 122 41.91 -7.58 -9.40
CA SER A 122 41.02 -6.44 -9.51
C SER A 122 40.21 -6.25 -8.23
N GLU A 123 39.58 -5.10 -8.05
CA GLU A 123 38.67 -4.85 -6.93
C GLU A 123 37.46 -5.81 -6.94
N LYS A 124 36.98 -6.15 -8.15
CA LYS A 124 35.88 -7.11 -8.32
C LYS A 124 36.23 -8.53 -7.88
N GLU A 125 37.45 -8.99 -8.21
CA GLU A 125 37.91 -10.31 -7.79
C GLU A 125 38.11 -10.42 -6.28
N ILE A 126 38.40 -9.29 -5.60
CA ILE A 126 38.46 -9.21 -4.16
C ILE A 126 37.06 -9.07 -3.52
N GLY A 127 36.04 -8.69 -4.31
CA GLY A 127 34.67 -8.52 -3.84
C GLY A 127 34.38 -7.19 -3.14
N ILE A 128 35.19 -6.15 -3.37
CA ILE A 128 35.03 -4.82 -2.74
C ILE A 128 34.33 -3.80 -3.63
N SER A 129 34.34 -4.01 -4.95
CA SER A 129 33.58 -3.19 -5.92
C SER A 129 33.29 -4.00 -7.18
N ASP A 130 32.58 -3.38 -8.15
CA ASP A 130 32.35 -3.97 -9.46
C ASP A 130 33.45 -3.66 -10.48
N ASP A 131 34.51 -2.91 -10.08
CA ASP A 131 35.58 -2.53 -10.99
C ASP A 131 36.44 -3.73 -11.40
N ASN A 132 36.43 -4.01 -12.70
CA ASN A 132 37.22 -5.04 -13.38
C ASN A 132 38.05 -4.44 -14.54
N SER A 133 38.27 -3.14 -14.53
CA SER A 133 39.00 -2.46 -15.60
C SER A 133 40.50 -2.76 -15.60
N GLY A 134 41.04 -3.15 -14.43
CA GLY A 134 42.44 -3.46 -14.21
C GLY A 134 42.68 -4.11 -12.86
N ILE A 135 43.99 -4.30 -12.52
CA ILE A 135 44.37 -4.73 -11.18
C ILE A 135 44.26 -3.58 -10.19
N MET A 136 43.93 -3.88 -8.94
CA MET A 136 43.80 -2.91 -7.86
C MET A 136 45.14 -2.21 -7.60
N VAL A 137 45.15 -0.87 -7.56
CA VAL A 137 46.32 -0.07 -7.27
C VAL A 137 46.35 0.28 -5.78
N LEU A 138 47.46 -0.04 -5.12
CA LEU A 138 47.68 0.26 -3.70
C LEU A 138 48.63 1.48 -3.55
N PRO A 139 48.53 2.23 -2.45
CA PRO A 139 49.44 3.29 -2.13
C PRO A 139 50.91 2.82 -2.07
N GLU A 140 51.87 3.68 -2.52
CA GLU A 140 53.27 3.34 -2.62
C GLU A 140 53.94 3.06 -1.25
N ASP A 141 53.42 3.64 -0.18
CA ASP A 141 53.95 3.53 1.18
C ASP A 141 53.53 2.23 1.90
N VAL A 142 52.58 1.47 1.34
CA VAL A 142 52.12 0.21 1.95
C VAL A 142 53.25 -0.85 1.89
N PRO A 143 53.66 -1.47 3.00
CA PRO A 143 54.70 -2.52 2.99
C PRO A 143 54.25 -3.78 2.22
N CYS A 144 55.12 -4.35 1.41
CA CYS A 144 54.84 -5.65 0.77
C CYS A 144 54.59 -6.73 1.83
N GLY A 145 53.67 -7.65 1.57
CA GLY A 145 53.27 -8.69 2.49
C GLY A 145 52.20 -8.28 3.49
N THR A 146 51.77 -7.00 3.54
CA THR A 146 50.68 -6.56 4.40
C THR A 146 49.37 -7.20 3.93
N ASP A 147 48.61 -7.85 4.83
CA ASP A 147 47.31 -8.41 4.55
C ASP A 147 46.33 -7.31 4.12
N LEU A 148 45.59 -7.55 3.06
CA LEU A 148 44.66 -6.54 2.52
C LEU A 148 43.53 -6.20 3.51
N LYS A 149 43.12 -7.15 4.34
CA LYS A 149 42.11 -6.91 5.42
C LYS A 149 42.66 -6.08 6.57
N ALA A 150 43.96 -6.02 6.73
CA ALA A 150 44.60 -5.11 7.71
C ALA A 150 44.65 -3.66 7.20
N LEU A 151 44.62 -3.48 5.87
CA LEU A 151 44.68 -2.15 5.24
C LEU A 151 43.30 -1.53 5.11
N TYR A 152 42.25 -2.35 4.85
CA TYR A 152 40.94 -1.88 4.49
C TYR A 152 39.83 -2.62 5.24
N PRO A 153 38.68 -2.01 5.49
CA PRO A 153 37.52 -2.61 6.20
C PRO A 153 36.74 -3.57 5.29
N ILE A 154 37.42 -4.65 4.85
CA ILE A 154 36.84 -5.64 3.92
C ILE A 154 35.88 -6.58 4.64
N ASP A 155 36.26 -7.01 5.88
CA ASP A 155 35.38 -7.87 6.68
C ASP A 155 34.24 -7.04 7.27
N ASP A 156 33.01 -7.34 6.85
CA ASP A 156 31.81 -6.64 7.35
C ASP A 156 30.59 -7.56 7.35
N ILE A 157 29.63 -7.22 8.17
CA ILE A 157 28.29 -7.81 8.14
C ILE A 157 27.32 -6.76 7.62
N ILE A 158 26.75 -7.04 6.45
CA ILE A 158 25.76 -6.17 5.81
C ILE A 158 24.40 -6.82 5.95
N PHE A 159 23.41 -6.08 6.43
CA PHE A 159 22.03 -6.55 6.50
C PHE A 159 21.07 -5.57 5.83
N GLU A 160 19.99 -6.07 5.30
CA GLU A 160 18.98 -5.25 4.66
C GLU A 160 17.80 -4.99 5.59
N VAL A 161 17.45 -3.72 5.78
CA VAL A 161 16.27 -3.28 6.53
C VAL A 161 15.13 -2.97 5.56
N ASP A 162 13.93 -3.53 5.81
CA ASP A 162 12.75 -3.21 5.01
C ASP A 162 12.37 -1.73 5.13
N ASN A 163 12.36 -1.07 4.00
CA ASN A 163 12.06 0.37 3.93
C ASN A 163 10.64 0.73 4.39
N LYS A 164 9.70 -0.21 4.36
CA LYS A 164 8.33 0.01 4.85
C LYS A 164 8.29 0.16 6.37
N SER A 165 9.14 -0.61 7.07
CA SER A 165 9.30 -0.53 8.53
C SER A 165 9.88 0.79 9.02
N LEU A 166 10.48 1.60 8.11
CA LEU A 166 11.11 2.88 8.43
C LEU A 166 10.28 4.10 8.01
N THR A 167 9.01 3.92 7.63
CA THR A 167 8.21 4.99 7.03
C THR A 167 7.96 6.16 7.99
N ASN A 168 7.82 5.90 9.28
CA ASN A 168 7.64 6.90 10.33
C ASN A 168 8.97 7.38 10.96
N ARG A 169 10.08 6.69 10.69
CA ARG A 169 11.39 6.90 11.31
C ARG A 169 12.39 7.55 10.34
N PRO A 170 12.27 8.89 10.08
CA PRO A 170 13.21 9.58 9.18
C PRO A 170 14.66 9.51 9.67
N ASP A 171 14.89 9.38 10.97
CA ASP A 171 16.20 9.28 11.60
C ASP A 171 16.95 7.98 11.26
N LEU A 172 16.23 6.90 10.94
CA LEU A 172 16.81 5.59 10.63
C LEU A 172 17.24 5.40 9.16
N TRP A 173 17.15 6.44 8.34
CA TRP A 173 17.59 6.36 6.94
C TRP A 173 19.10 6.60 6.75
N GLY A 174 19.88 6.47 7.83
CA GLY A 174 21.34 6.57 7.85
C GLY A 174 21.95 5.80 9.00
N HIS A 175 23.25 5.45 8.87
CA HIS A 175 23.99 4.63 9.82
C HIS A 175 24.09 5.26 11.21
N TYR A 176 24.14 6.59 11.33
CA TYR A 176 24.20 7.26 12.63
C TYR A 176 22.91 7.11 13.43
N GLY A 177 21.75 7.19 12.75
CA GLY A 177 20.46 6.91 13.37
C GLY A 177 20.32 5.44 13.79
N MET A 178 20.77 4.53 12.92
CA MET A 178 20.86 3.10 13.25
C MET A 178 21.80 2.86 14.44
N ALA A 179 22.95 3.53 14.48
CA ALA A 179 23.88 3.41 15.61
C ALA A 179 23.26 3.85 16.94
N ARG A 180 22.33 4.82 16.95
CA ARG A 180 21.57 5.21 18.14
C ARG A 180 20.71 4.07 18.66
N GLU A 181 20.04 3.33 17.79
CA GLU A 181 19.28 2.13 18.16
C GLU A 181 20.21 1.03 18.71
N PHE A 182 21.32 0.73 17.99
CA PHE A 182 22.30 -0.25 18.45
C PHE A 182 22.99 0.15 19.77
N SER A 183 23.17 1.45 20.01
CA SER A 183 23.63 1.98 21.29
C SER A 183 22.67 1.59 22.43
N THR A 184 21.39 1.84 22.22
CA THR A 184 20.33 1.49 23.20
C THR A 184 20.24 -0.01 23.43
N LEU A 185 20.20 -0.81 22.35
CA LEU A 185 20.07 -2.28 22.43
C LEU A 185 21.30 -2.94 23.06
N SER A 186 22.49 -2.41 22.82
CA SER A 186 23.74 -2.96 23.37
C SER A 186 24.09 -2.45 24.78
N GLY A 187 23.41 -1.38 25.23
CA GLY A 187 23.78 -0.66 26.47
C GLY A 187 25.10 0.08 26.37
N ARG A 188 25.65 0.27 25.14
CA ARG A 188 26.92 0.97 24.90
C ARG A 188 26.67 2.42 24.52
N PRO A 189 27.51 3.38 24.94
CA PRO A 189 27.32 4.79 24.65
C PRO A 189 27.46 5.10 23.17
N LEU A 190 26.57 5.94 22.63
CA LEU A 190 26.70 6.53 21.32
C LEU A 190 27.79 7.62 21.34
N LYS A 191 28.74 7.53 20.42
CA LYS A 191 29.76 8.57 20.22
C LYS A 191 29.13 9.76 19.48
N ALA A 192 29.53 10.97 19.88
CA ALA A 192 29.12 12.16 19.16
C ALA A 192 29.63 12.15 17.70
N LEU A 193 28.81 12.63 16.78
CA LEU A 193 29.21 12.77 15.39
C LEU A 193 30.29 13.85 15.27
N PRO A 194 31.50 13.57 14.74
CA PRO A 194 32.50 14.58 14.55
C PRO A 194 32.10 15.58 13.46
N VAL A 195 32.03 16.86 13.81
CA VAL A 195 31.63 17.96 12.91
C VAL A 195 32.63 19.10 12.98
N ALA A 196 32.72 19.92 11.92
CA ALA A 196 33.54 21.14 11.93
C ALA A 196 32.80 22.26 12.68
N ASP A 197 33.57 23.14 13.33
CA ASP A 197 33.02 24.38 13.91
C ASP A 197 32.79 25.42 12.79
N LEU A 198 31.58 25.55 12.32
CA LEU A 198 31.19 26.50 11.29
C LEU A 198 31.16 27.96 11.79
N ALA A 199 31.14 28.20 13.10
CA ALA A 199 31.22 29.56 13.67
C ALA A 199 32.60 30.23 13.36
N ALA A 200 33.63 29.45 13.17
CA ALA A 200 34.97 29.94 12.75
C ALA A 200 34.92 30.72 11.41
N TYR A 201 33.91 30.50 10.60
CA TYR A 201 33.75 31.09 9.26
C TYR A 201 32.71 32.24 9.23
N SER A 202 32.18 32.66 10.37
CA SER A 202 31.09 33.65 10.48
C SER A 202 31.39 35.00 9.83
N ASN A 203 32.68 35.38 9.75
CA ASN A 203 33.14 36.64 9.17
C ASN A 203 33.24 36.62 7.63
N LEU A 204 33.05 35.46 7.00
CA LEU A 204 33.11 35.32 5.54
C LEU A 204 31.80 35.79 4.88
N PRO A 205 31.82 36.14 3.58
CA PRO A 205 30.59 36.57 2.87
C PRO A 205 29.52 35.47 2.84
N ALA A 206 28.27 35.91 2.84
CA ALA A 206 27.15 35.01 2.61
C ALA A 206 27.00 34.67 1.13
N ILE A 207 26.43 33.51 0.81
CA ILE A 207 25.96 33.17 -0.53
C ILE A 207 24.64 33.89 -0.78
N ASP A 208 24.43 34.43 -1.98
CA ASP A 208 23.12 34.97 -2.38
C ASP A 208 22.10 33.82 -2.58
N MET A 209 21.38 33.52 -1.51
CA MET A 209 20.41 32.43 -1.46
C MET A 209 19.08 32.94 -0.91
N LYS A 210 17.94 32.44 -1.47
CA LYS A 210 16.61 32.79 -1.00
C LYS A 210 15.63 31.66 -1.27
N ILE A 211 14.82 31.35 -0.25
CA ILE A 211 13.63 30.49 -0.37
C ILE A 211 12.47 31.36 -0.87
N GLU A 212 11.93 31.07 -2.05
CA GLU A 212 10.79 31.77 -2.66
C GLU A 212 9.50 30.95 -2.65
N ASP A 213 9.56 29.68 -2.22
CA ASP A 213 8.43 28.77 -2.19
C ASP A 213 8.34 28.04 -0.85
N PRO A 214 7.16 28.02 -0.19
CA PRO A 214 6.97 27.40 1.12
C PRO A 214 7.16 25.87 1.15
N LEU A 215 7.28 25.22 0.01
CA LEU A 215 7.63 23.79 -0.07
C LEU A 215 9.08 23.50 0.29
N CYS A 216 9.95 24.51 0.38
CA CYS A 216 11.26 24.39 0.98
C CYS A 216 11.19 24.85 2.44
N GLN A 217 11.42 23.95 3.37
CA GLN A 217 11.30 24.22 4.82
C GLN A 217 12.56 24.83 5.39
N ARG A 218 13.73 24.37 4.96
CA ARG A 218 15.04 24.91 5.31
C ARG A 218 16.01 24.67 4.17
N TYR A 219 16.87 25.63 3.93
CA TYR A 219 17.94 25.52 2.97
C TYR A 219 19.24 26.08 3.56
N SER A 220 20.25 25.23 3.67
CA SER A 220 21.57 25.58 4.18
C SER A 220 22.60 25.38 3.07
N CYS A 221 23.47 26.35 2.88
CA CYS A 221 24.55 26.27 1.89
C CYS A 221 25.86 26.88 2.39
N LEU A 222 26.95 26.37 1.84
CA LEU A 222 28.31 26.82 2.18
C LEU A 222 29.22 26.60 0.99
N ARG A 223 30.19 27.52 0.75
CA ARG A 223 31.16 27.41 -0.34
C ARG A 223 32.52 26.98 0.18
N VAL A 224 33.12 26.04 -0.56
CA VAL A 224 34.47 25.54 -0.33
C VAL A 224 35.27 25.62 -1.63
N GLU A 225 36.59 25.92 -1.53
CA GLU A 225 37.49 26.08 -2.67
C GLU A 225 38.82 25.40 -2.40
N ASN A 226 39.71 25.38 -3.40
CA ASN A 226 41.03 24.76 -3.35
C ASN A 226 40.95 23.26 -3.06
N ILE A 227 40.04 22.58 -3.72
CA ILE A 227 39.89 21.13 -3.63
C ILE A 227 40.84 20.49 -4.64
N ASN A 228 41.70 19.60 -4.14
CA ASN A 228 42.72 18.95 -4.94
C ASN A 228 42.49 17.44 -5.07
N ARG A 229 41.65 16.89 -4.20
CA ARG A 229 41.37 15.47 -4.21
C ARG A 229 40.17 15.15 -5.11
N HIS A 230 40.39 14.23 -6.07
CA HIS A 230 39.31 13.81 -7.01
C HIS A 230 38.98 12.32 -6.89
N VAL A 231 39.79 11.51 -6.20
CA VAL A 231 39.57 10.07 -6.02
C VAL A 231 39.24 9.79 -4.57
N SER A 232 38.17 9.06 -4.36
CA SER A 232 37.67 8.66 -3.03
C SER A 232 38.67 7.74 -2.31
N PRO A 233 38.85 7.87 -0.98
CA PRO A 233 39.60 6.91 -0.18
C PRO A 233 38.99 5.50 -0.32
N MET A 234 39.83 4.48 -0.39
CA MET A 234 39.38 3.09 -0.59
C MET A 234 38.36 2.64 0.47
N ALA A 235 38.55 2.98 1.74
CA ALA A 235 37.61 2.66 2.80
C ALA A 235 36.20 3.28 2.56
N MET A 236 36.13 4.49 1.99
CA MET A 236 34.87 5.14 1.61
C MET A 236 34.20 4.39 0.43
N ARG A 237 35.01 4.04 -0.59
CA ARG A 237 34.53 3.30 -1.77
C ARG A 237 33.95 1.93 -1.38
N ILE A 238 34.65 1.18 -0.51
CA ILE A 238 34.16 -0.12 0.01
C ILE A 238 32.82 0.06 0.71
N ARG A 239 32.67 1.04 1.62
CA ARG A 239 31.41 1.29 2.34
C ARG A 239 30.26 1.66 1.41
N LEU A 240 30.51 2.52 0.42
CA LEU A 240 29.50 2.87 -0.61
C LEU A 240 29.06 1.63 -1.37
N ASN A 241 30.02 0.85 -1.89
CA ASN A 241 29.71 -0.36 -2.68
C ASN A 241 28.97 -1.42 -1.84
N TYR A 242 29.37 -1.64 -0.60
CA TYR A 242 28.69 -2.59 0.30
C TYR A 242 27.25 -2.15 0.65
N CYS A 243 27.00 -0.85 0.66
CA CYS A 243 25.68 -0.28 0.86
C CYS A 243 24.90 -0.05 -0.45
N GLY A 244 25.35 -0.62 -1.59
CA GLY A 244 24.66 -0.60 -2.87
C GLY A 244 24.84 0.67 -3.69
N MET A 245 25.80 1.54 -3.35
CA MET A 245 26.12 2.75 -4.10
C MET A 245 27.45 2.60 -4.86
N ARG A 246 27.41 2.83 -6.16
CA ARG A 246 28.62 2.87 -6.97
C ARG A 246 29.38 4.15 -6.69
N ASP A 247 30.69 4.05 -6.53
CA ASP A 247 31.60 5.20 -6.49
C ASP A 247 31.71 5.88 -7.87
N ILE A 248 31.81 7.21 -7.86
CA ILE A 248 31.86 8.07 -9.06
C ILE A 248 33.13 8.91 -9.05
N ASN A 249 33.20 9.87 -8.14
CA ASN A 249 34.34 10.70 -7.84
C ASN A 249 34.27 11.18 -6.39
N PHE A 250 35.40 11.65 -5.83
CA PHE A 250 35.43 11.96 -4.39
C PHE A 250 34.34 12.91 -3.91
N LEU A 251 34.00 13.93 -4.70
CA LEU A 251 33.05 14.96 -4.25
C LEU A 251 31.57 14.46 -4.28
N ALA A 252 31.22 13.73 -5.33
CA ALA A 252 29.92 13.05 -5.41
C ALA A 252 29.82 11.93 -4.36
N ASP A 253 30.89 11.15 -4.21
CA ASP A 253 30.93 10.06 -3.24
C ASP A 253 30.82 10.56 -1.80
N LEU A 254 31.43 11.72 -1.50
CA LEU A 254 31.32 12.31 -0.17
C LEU A 254 29.89 12.76 0.16
N THR A 255 29.13 13.30 -0.82
CA THR A 255 27.71 13.60 -0.60
C THR A 255 26.87 12.33 -0.42
N ASN A 256 27.13 11.28 -1.20
CA ASN A 256 26.48 9.98 -1.06
C ASN A 256 26.82 9.29 0.27
N TYR A 257 28.11 9.38 0.66
CA TYR A 257 28.58 8.85 1.94
C TYR A 257 27.84 9.50 3.12
N LEU A 258 27.70 10.82 3.12
CA LEU A 258 26.94 11.54 4.15
C LEU A 258 25.45 11.21 4.14
N MET A 259 24.84 11.06 2.97
CA MET A 259 23.46 10.61 2.88
C MET A 259 23.27 9.23 3.52
N LEU A 260 24.20 8.28 3.32
CA LEU A 260 24.17 6.97 3.97
C LEU A 260 24.57 7.02 5.45
N GLU A 261 25.46 7.92 5.84
CA GLU A 261 25.91 8.10 7.22
C GLU A 261 24.80 8.70 8.09
N MET A 262 24.19 9.80 7.64
CA MET A 262 23.29 10.62 8.45
C MET A 262 21.81 10.53 8.08
N GLY A 263 21.49 9.96 6.93
CA GLY A 263 20.14 9.98 6.38
C GLY A 263 19.72 11.31 5.74
N GLN A 264 20.61 12.31 5.73
CA GLN A 264 20.38 13.62 5.16
C GLN A 264 21.02 13.70 3.76
N PRO A 265 20.22 13.73 2.68
CA PRO A 265 20.78 13.93 1.35
C PRO A 265 21.40 15.31 1.21
N MET A 266 22.52 15.36 0.51
CA MET A 266 23.23 16.59 0.17
C MET A 266 23.44 16.67 -1.34
N HIS A 267 23.60 17.88 -1.82
CA HIS A 267 24.04 18.12 -3.19
C HIS A 267 25.22 19.10 -3.21
N ALA A 268 26.04 18.97 -4.21
CA ALA A 268 27.18 19.87 -4.41
C ALA A 268 27.16 20.37 -5.86
N PHE A 269 27.12 21.67 -6.01
CA PHE A 269 27.22 22.35 -7.30
C PHE A 269 28.68 22.82 -7.55
N ASP A 270 29.12 22.77 -8.79
CA ASP A 270 30.31 23.46 -9.19
C ASP A 270 30.10 24.99 -9.03
N SER A 271 30.87 25.61 -8.14
CA SER A 271 30.70 27.04 -7.83
C SER A 271 30.86 27.96 -9.02
N ARG A 272 31.57 27.52 -10.10
CA ARG A 272 31.72 28.26 -11.37
C ARG A 272 30.38 28.34 -12.14
N LYS A 273 29.46 27.42 -11.85
CA LYS A 273 28.18 27.28 -12.58
C LYS A 273 26.95 27.77 -11.79
N VAL A 274 27.04 27.82 -10.43
CA VAL A 274 25.95 28.24 -9.56
C VAL A 274 26.39 29.29 -8.56
N GLU A 275 25.98 30.53 -8.78
CA GLU A 275 26.32 31.70 -7.97
C GLU A 275 25.18 32.18 -7.06
N LYS A 276 23.95 32.14 -7.57
CA LYS A 276 22.74 32.65 -6.90
C LYS A 276 21.71 31.57 -6.74
N ILE A 277 21.39 31.22 -5.53
CA ILE A 277 20.46 30.11 -5.27
C ILE A 277 19.06 30.66 -5.04
N ARG A 278 18.06 30.15 -5.80
CA ARG A 278 16.65 30.44 -5.63
C ARG A 278 15.87 29.13 -5.63
N ILE A 279 14.96 28.95 -4.66
CA ILE A 279 14.16 27.74 -4.54
C ILE A 279 12.71 28.12 -4.82
N ARG A 280 12.17 27.67 -5.95
CA ARG A 280 10.83 28.07 -6.42
C ARG A 280 10.22 27.07 -7.39
N ARG A 281 8.92 27.25 -7.65
CA ARG A 281 8.19 26.59 -8.75
C ARG A 281 8.04 27.54 -9.93
N PHE A 282 7.73 26.96 -11.09
CA PHE A 282 7.45 27.69 -12.32
C PHE A 282 5.97 27.57 -12.70
N PRO A 283 5.36 28.62 -13.29
CA PRO A 283 3.94 28.59 -13.63
C PRO A 283 3.61 27.70 -14.84
N GLU A 284 4.59 27.41 -15.68
CA GLU A 284 4.44 26.64 -16.92
C GLU A 284 5.37 25.42 -16.91
N SER A 285 4.96 24.39 -17.65
CA SER A 285 5.80 23.19 -17.83
C SER A 285 6.93 23.47 -18.81
N PHE A 286 8.10 22.87 -18.53
CA PHE A 286 9.29 23.01 -19.39
C PHE A 286 10.14 21.73 -19.40
N PRO A 287 10.97 21.52 -20.45
CA PRO A 287 11.90 20.40 -20.48
C PRO A 287 13.14 20.70 -19.61
N PHE A 288 13.63 19.67 -18.92
CA PHE A 288 14.83 19.75 -18.06
C PHE A 288 15.64 18.48 -18.15
N GLN A 289 16.93 18.59 -18.41
CA GLN A 289 17.82 17.45 -18.51
C GLN A 289 18.51 17.19 -17.14
N THR A 290 18.34 16.00 -16.63
CA THR A 290 18.92 15.56 -15.35
C THR A 290 20.28 14.88 -15.53
N LEU A 291 21.03 14.66 -14.41
CA LEU A 291 22.37 14.06 -14.39
C LEU A 291 22.46 12.69 -15.09
N ASP A 292 21.37 11.93 -15.13
CA ASP A 292 21.27 10.66 -15.88
C ASP A 292 21.07 10.85 -17.39
N LYS A 293 21.19 12.10 -17.88
CA LYS A 293 21.05 12.50 -19.28
C LYS A 293 19.67 12.28 -19.88
N VAL A 294 18.65 12.09 -19.05
CA VAL A 294 17.26 11.96 -19.47
C VAL A 294 16.57 13.32 -19.44
N GLU A 295 15.87 13.66 -20.52
CA GLU A 295 15.02 14.84 -20.57
C GLU A 295 13.68 14.54 -19.92
N ARG A 296 13.27 15.40 -18.98
CA ARG A 296 12.00 15.28 -18.23
C ARG A 296 11.19 16.55 -18.37
N THR A 297 9.88 16.39 -18.46
CA THR A 297 8.95 17.53 -18.42
C THR A 297 8.64 17.89 -16.97
N ILE A 298 9.07 19.08 -16.57
CA ILE A 298 8.80 19.63 -15.23
C ILE A 298 7.42 20.28 -15.24
N ASP A 299 6.54 19.92 -14.32
CA ASP A 299 5.22 20.53 -14.18
C ASP A 299 5.22 21.67 -13.14
N PRO A 300 4.16 22.52 -13.10
CA PRO A 300 4.08 23.65 -12.18
C PRO A 300 4.06 23.30 -10.68
N ASN A 301 3.86 22.04 -10.34
CA ASN A 301 3.87 21.58 -8.93
C ASN A 301 5.24 21.06 -8.48
N THR A 302 6.21 20.97 -9.38
CA THR A 302 7.55 20.47 -9.07
C THR A 302 8.44 21.61 -8.59
N LEU A 303 9.01 21.46 -7.40
CA LEU A 303 9.93 22.43 -6.80
C LEU A 303 11.30 22.31 -7.47
N MET A 304 11.89 23.45 -7.82
CA MET A 304 13.20 23.54 -8.48
C MET A 304 14.19 24.36 -7.64
N ILE A 305 15.44 23.98 -7.72
CA ILE A 305 16.59 24.81 -7.30
C ILE A 305 17.13 25.47 -8.56
N CYS A 306 17.39 26.79 -8.46
CA CYS A 306 17.74 27.63 -9.59
C CYS A 306 19.02 28.43 -9.32
N ASN A 307 19.81 28.69 -10.36
CA ASN A 307 20.83 29.75 -10.37
C ASN A 307 20.18 31.02 -10.94
N GLY A 308 19.74 31.92 -10.04
CA GLY A 308 18.88 33.05 -10.42
C GLY A 308 17.54 32.54 -10.99
N ASP A 309 17.32 32.74 -12.29
CA ASP A 309 16.11 32.27 -12.99
C ASP A 309 16.28 30.93 -13.70
N LYS A 310 17.51 30.42 -13.82
CA LYS A 310 17.80 29.18 -14.55
C LYS A 310 17.69 27.99 -13.60
N PRO A 311 16.80 27.00 -13.88
CA PRO A 311 16.74 25.76 -13.12
C PRO A 311 18.06 24.99 -13.20
N VAL A 312 18.52 24.46 -12.06
CA VAL A 312 19.78 23.68 -11.95
C VAL A 312 19.59 22.33 -11.27
N ALA A 313 18.49 22.13 -10.52
CA ALA A 313 18.17 20.85 -9.93
C ALA A 313 16.66 20.72 -9.66
N ILE A 314 16.17 19.48 -9.66
CA ILE A 314 14.82 19.14 -9.14
C ILE A 314 15.00 18.91 -7.63
N ALA A 315 14.36 19.78 -6.84
CA ALA A 315 14.53 19.79 -5.39
C ALA A 315 14.21 18.43 -4.75
N GLY A 316 15.19 17.88 -4.04
CA GLY A 316 15.08 16.60 -3.34
C GLY A 316 15.00 15.36 -4.22
N ILE A 317 15.18 15.48 -5.54
CA ILE A 317 15.09 14.35 -6.47
C ILE A 317 16.43 14.16 -7.21
N MET A 318 16.84 15.11 -8.08
CA MET A 318 18.05 14.95 -8.88
C MET A 318 18.59 16.28 -9.39
N GLY A 319 19.91 16.41 -9.43
CA GLY A 319 20.60 17.53 -10.05
C GLY A 319 20.43 17.59 -11.57
N GLY A 320 20.63 18.78 -12.13
CA GLY A 320 20.66 19.01 -13.57
C GLY A 320 22.05 18.79 -14.16
N LEU A 321 22.10 18.34 -15.41
CA LEU A 321 23.35 18.05 -16.12
C LEU A 321 24.26 19.28 -16.23
N ASP A 322 23.69 20.46 -16.44
CA ASP A 322 24.46 21.70 -16.62
C ASP A 322 25.22 22.16 -15.36
N SER A 323 24.80 21.75 -14.18
CA SER A 323 25.40 22.10 -12.88
C SER A 323 26.31 21.00 -12.29
N GLU A 324 26.54 19.93 -13.05
CA GLU A 324 27.31 18.76 -12.64
C GLU A 324 28.74 19.12 -12.22
N ILE A 325 29.22 18.43 -11.18
CA ILE A 325 30.62 18.36 -10.79
C ILE A 325 31.40 17.61 -11.87
N VAL A 326 32.50 18.17 -12.31
CA VAL A 326 33.36 17.58 -13.33
C VAL A 326 34.78 17.33 -12.76
N ASP A 327 35.59 16.57 -13.47
CA ASP A 327 36.92 16.13 -12.97
C ASP A 327 37.89 17.28 -12.60
N ASP A 328 37.68 18.48 -13.17
CA ASP A 328 38.47 19.67 -12.86
C ASP A 328 37.80 20.63 -11.86
N THR A 329 36.74 20.18 -11.17
CA THR A 329 36.04 20.99 -10.16
C THR A 329 36.89 21.13 -8.90
N THR A 330 37.32 22.36 -8.62
CA THR A 330 38.11 22.72 -7.43
C THR A 330 37.36 23.59 -6.44
N SER A 331 36.12 23.94 -6.73
CA SER A 331 35.27 24.81 -5.91
C SER A 331 33.82 24.30 -5.91
N LEU A 332 33.24 24.15 -4.72
CA LEU A 332 31.87 23.67 -4.52
C LEU A 332 30.99 24.68 -3.79
N THR A 333 29.75 24.75 -4.19
CA THR A 333 28.64 25.26 -3.38
C THR A 333 27.85 24.08 -2.86
N LEU A 334 27.96 23.82 -1.57
CA LEU A 334 27.28 22.73 -0.88
C LEU A 334 25.82 23.11 -0.60
N GLU A 335 24.94 22.14 -0.74
CA GLU A 335 23.53 22.20 -0.39
C GLU A 335 23.20 21.13 0.65
N SER A 336 22.47 21.53 1.68
CA SER A 336 21.72 20.62 2.54
C SER A 336 20.38 21.27 2.86
N ALA A 337 19.27 20.61 2.55
CA ALA A 337 17.96 21.21 2.62
C ALA A 337 16.91 20.24 3.18
N THR A 338 15.74 20.78 3.52
CA THR A 338 14.55 20.01 3.84
C THR A 338 13.39 20.55 3.03
N PHE A 339 12.71 19.65 2.33
CA PHE A 339 11.58 19.95 1.44
C PHE A 339 10.31 19.28 1.95
N ASP A 340 9.14 19.80 1.54
CA ASP A 340 7.87 19.15 1.82
C ASP A 340 7.83 17.72 1.28
N ALA A 341 7.66 16.77 2.19
CA ALA A 341 7.75 15.34 1.88
C ALA A 341 6.69 14.88 0.86
N ALA A 342 5.47 15.44 0.95
CA ALA A 342 4.39 15.10 0.03
C ALA A 342 4.66 15.65 -1.37
N SER A 343 5.25 16.83 -1.47
CA SER A 343 5.64 17.44 -2.75
C SER A 343 6.73 16.62 -3.44
N VAL A 344 7.80 16.25 -2.72
CA VAL A 344 8.88 15.42 -3.28
C VAL A 344 8.33 14.06 -3.75
N ARG A 345 7.52 13.38 -2.93
CA ARG A 345 6.90 12.11 -3.30
C ARG A 345 6.05 12.21 -4.56
N LYS A 346 5.14 13.20 -4.62
CA LYS A 346 4.26 13.40 -5.77
C LYS A 346 5.05 13.73 -7.04
N SER A 347 6.08 14.56 -6.95
CA SER A 347 6.94 14.92 -8.08
C SER A 347 7.75 13.72 -8.57
N SER A 348 8.34 12.95 -7.66
CA SER A 348 9.08 11.70 -7.98
C SER A 348 8.18 10.70 -8.73
N VAL A 349 6.92 10.52 -8.30
CA VAL A 349 5.96 9.63 -8.98
C VAL A 349 5.59 10.16 -10.37
N ARG A 350 5.27 11.46 -10.50
CA ARG A 350 4.92 12.06 -11.81
C ARG A 350 6.06 11.99 -12.82
N LEU A 351 7.28 12.19 -12.36
CA LEU A 351 8.48 12.10 -13.19
C LEU A 351 8.93 10.64 -13.44
N ALA A 352 8.24 9.66 -12.84
CA ALA A 352 8.63 8.25 -12.83
C ALA A 352 10.12 8.06 -12.44
N HIS A 353 10.60 8.88 -11.49
CA HIS A 353 12.01 8.94 -11.11
C HIS A 353 12.16 8.97 -9.58
N ARG A 354 12.39 7.80 -9.01
CA ARG A 354 12.65 7.64 -7.59
C ARG A 354 14.15 7.43 -7.36
N THR A 355 14.74 8.27 -6.54
CA THR A 355 16.16 8.23 -6.18
C THR A 355 16.34 7.97 -4.68
N ASP A 356 17.55 7.63 -4.26
CA ASP A 356 17.90 7.50 -2.84
C ASP A 356 17.66 8.78 -2.04
N ALA A 357 17.88 9.95 -2.66
CA ALA A 357 17.55 11.23 -2.08
C ALA A 357 16.04 11.40 -1.91
N SER A 358 15.25 11.18 -2.96
CA SER A 358 13.78 11.33 -2.89
C SER A 358 13.14 10.32 -1.91
N ALA A 359 13.69 9.11 -1.80
CA ALA A 359 13.25 8.10 -0.85
C ALA A 359 13.42 8.54 0.62
N ARG A 360 14.41 9.39 0.90
CA ARG A 360 14.65 10.00 2.22
C ARG A 360 13.79 11.25 2.44
N TYR A 361 13.77 12.18 1.49
CA TYR A 361 12.99 13.42 1.60
C TYR A 361 11.49 13.16 1.77
N GLU A 362 10.94 12.13 1.14
CA GLU A 362 9.53 11.75 1.31
C GLU A 362 9.15 11.29 2.73
N LYS A 363 10.15 11.17 3.65
CA LYS A 363 9.96 10.71 5.03
C LYS A 363 9.85 11.84 6.07
N SER A 364 9.80 13.09 5.66
CA SER A 364 9.77 14.27 6.55
C SER A 364 11.04 14.37 7.39
N LEU A 365 12.18 14.54 6.72
CA LEU A 365 13.49 14.69 7.36
C LEU A 365 13.50 15.86 8.36
N ASP A 366 14.34 15.74 9.37
CA ASP A 366 14.52 16.76 10.39
C ASP A 366 15.28 17.98 9.81
N PRO A 367 14.67 19.18 9.79
CA PRO A 367 15.37 20.37 9.30
C PRO A 367 16.61 20.73 10.10
N GLU A 368 16.71 20.33 11.38
CA GLU A 368 17.90 20.62 12.20
C GLU A 368 19.15 19.91 11.68
N MET A 369 18.99 18.80 10.96
CA MET A 369 20.10 18.04 10.40
C MET A 369 20.78 18.73 9.22
N THR A 370 20.20 19.75 8.59
CA THR A 370 20.77 20.41 7.42
C THR A 370 22.13 21.06 7.71
N THR A 371 22.21 21.81 8.79
CA THR A 371 23.47 22.50 9.20
C THR A 371 24.49 21.50 9.75
N VAL A 372 24.05 20.46 10.44
CA VAL A 372 24.91 19.38 10.94
C VAL A 372 25.56 18.64 9.77
N ALA A 373 24.81 18.36 8.70
CA ALA A 373 25.34 17.70 7.51
C ALA A 373 26.41 18.55 6.81
N ILE A 374 26.19 19.87 6.67
CA ILE A 374 27.23 20.77 6.15
C ILE A 374 28.48 20.72 7.03
N ALA A 375 28.35 20.79 8.35
CA ALA A 375 29.44 20.74 9.29
C ALA A 375 30.21 19.40 9.22
N ARG A 376 29.49 18.29 9.06
CA ARG A 376 30.06 16.96 8.87
C ARG A 376 30.82 16.85 7.54
N PHE A 377 30.25 17.36 6.45
CA PHE A 377 30.89 17.40 5.15
C PHE A 377 32.22 18.14 5.23
N VAL A 378 32.24 19.35 5.79
CA VAL A 378 33.44 20.16 5.96
C VAL A 378 34.49 19.41 6.79
N LYS A 379 34.07 18.72 7.87
CA LYS A 379 34.98 17.93 8.71
C LYS A 379 35.65 16.81 7.93
N LEU A 380 34.90 16.02 7.19
CA LEU A 380 35.45 14.93 6.37
C LEU A 380 36.33 15.46 5.22
N LEU A 381 35.90 16.54 4.55
CA LEU A 381 36.66 17.13 3.49
C LEU A 381 38.04 17.63 4.02
N GLN A 382 38.09 18.27 5.20
CA GLN A 382 39.33 18.67 5.85
C GLN A 382 40.25 17.49 6.19
N GLU A 383 39.72 16.37 6.55
CA GLU A 383 40.48 15.15 6.86
C GLU A 383 41.13 14.54 5.62
N TYR A 384 40.40 14.55 4.49
CA TYR A 384 40.87 13.92 3.25
C TYR A 384 41.57 14.87 2.29
N ASP A 385 41.31 16.17 2.37
CA ASP A 385 41.94 17.25 1.57
C ASP A 385 42.24 18.44 2.47
N PRO A 386 43.34 18.40 3.26
CA PRO A 386 43.67 19.45 4.24
C PRO A 386 43.94 20.83 3.66
N GLU A 387 44.16 20.93 2.35
CA GLU A 387 44.45 22.24 1.68
C GLU A 387 43.13 22.96 1.30
N MET A 388 41.98 22.32 1.41
CA MET A 388 40.70 22.92 1.12
C MET A 388 40.46 24.18 1.97
N ARG A 389 39.66 25.09 1.47
CA ARG A 389 39.33 26.34 2.15
C ARG A 389 37.84 26.61 2.11
N VAL A 390 37.26 26.93 3.28
CA VAL A 390 35.93 27.48 3.36
C VAL A 390 35.98 28.96 2.98
N THR A 391 35.18 29.36 1.98
CA THR A 391 35.19 30.72 1.41
C THR A 391 33.90 31.50 1.60
N SER A 392 32.88 30.89 2.20
CA SER A 392 31.67 31.58 2.65
C SER A 392 31.35 31.25 4.11
N ARG A 393 30.61 32.13 4.77
CA ARG A 393 29.90 31.70 6.00
C ARG A 393 28.80 30.72 5.65
N LEU A 394 28.33 29.97 6.66
CA LEU A 394 27.10 29.22 6.53
C LEU A 394 25.95 30.19 6.21
N THR A 395 25.30 30.01 5.07
CA THR A 395 24.09 30.73 4.69
C THR A 395 22.93 29.78 4.90
N ASP A 396 22.03 30.16 5.79
CA ASP A 396 20.96 29.29 6.26
C ASP A 396 19.64 30.09 6.34
N GLU A 397 18.62 29.63 5.65
CA GLU A 397 17.27 30.17 5.71
C GLU A 397 16.31 29.10 6.21
N TYR A 398 15.70 29.32 7.38
CA TYR A 398 14.83 28.38 8.06
C TYR A 398 13.39 28.90 8.03
N ALA A 399 12.64 28.50 7.00
CA ALA A 399 11.31 29.02 6.72
C ALA A 399 10.19 28.34 7.50
N PHE A 400 10.34 27.06 7.87
CA PHE A 400 9.32 26.31 8.59
C PHE A 400 9.92 25.48 9.73
N HIS A 401 9.57 25.83 10.97
CA HIS A 401 9.98 25.13 12.17
C HIS A 401 8.93 24.11 12.60
N TYR A 402 9.33 22.86 12.79
CA TYR A 402 8.49 21.90 13.49
C TYR A 402 8.31 22.33 14.96
N PRO A 403 7.13 22.12 15.54
CA PRO A 403 6.91 22.45 16.95
C PRO A 403 7.78 21.57 17.84
N LYS A 404 8.30 22.15 18.92
CA LYS A 404 8.93 21.36 19.98
C LYS A 404 7.86 20.55 20.68
N VAL A 405 8.06 19.25 20.77
CA VAL A 405 7.13 18.33 21.41
C VAL A 405 7.65 17.99 22.79
N GLN A 406 6.85 18.26 23.82
CA GLN A 406 7.08 17.88 25.20
C GLN A 406 5.88 17.06 25.68
N LEU A 407 6.12 15.85 26.19
CA LEU A 407 5.08 14.92 26.63
C LEU A 407 5.24 14.63 28.13
N SER A 408 4.20 14.90 28.89
CA SER A 408 4.17 14.58 30.32
C SER A 408 3.25 13.39 30.57
N PHE A 409 3.72 12.39 31.33
CA PHE A 409 2.99 11.18 31.67
C PHE A 409 3.43 10.71 33.07
N ASP A 410 2.73 9.74 33.63
CA ASP A 410 3.03 9.18 34.93
C ASP A 410 3.22 7.65 34.86
N LYS A 411 3.78 7.09 35.92
CA LYS A 411 4.03 5.65 36.06
C LYS A 411 2.73 4.84 35.92
N ALA A 412 1.63 5.33 36.47
CA ALA A 412 0.34 4.65 36.40
C ALA A 412 -0.19 4.56 34.96
N PHE A 413 0.09 5.56 34.13
CA PHE A 413 -0.22 5.53 32.70
C PHE A 413 0.58 4.42 32.00
N VAL A 414 1.90 4.32 32.27
CA VAL A 414 2.75 3.27 31.70
C VAL A 414 2.23 1.89 32.10
N ASP A 415 2.01 1.65 33.40
CA ASP A 415 1.55 0.35 33.92
C ASP A 415 0.19 -0.07 33.35
N ARG A 416 -0.73 0.89 33.21
CA ARG A 416 -2.05 0.63 32.65
C ARG A 416 -2.00 0.25 31.17
N TYR A 417 -1.15 0.92 30.38
CA TYR A 417 -1.03 0.65 28.94
C TYR A 417 -0.27 -0.64 28.66
N THR A 418 0.78 -0.92 29.44
CA THR A 418 1.60 -2.10 29.26
C THR A 418 1.04 -3.36 29.91
N GLY A 419 0.22 -3.19 30.95
CA GLY A 419 -0.27 -4.30 31.79
C GLY A 419 0.78 -4.92 32.70
N ILE A 420 2.02 -4.37 32.72
CA ILE A 420 3.13 -4.82 33.54
C ILE A 420 3.75 -3.67 34.35
N ASN A 421 4.56 -4.00 35.33
CA ASN A 421 5.26 -3.02 36.15
C ASN A 421 6.71 -2.82 35.65
N ILE A 422 6.93 -1.84 34.79
CA ILE A 422 8.26 -1.41 34.33
C ILE A 422 8.78 -0.37 35.35
N SER A 423 9.99 -0.53 35.87
CA SER A 423 10.52 0.40 36.87
C SER A 423 10.71 1.82 36.34
N SER A 424 10.54 2.80 37.23
CA SER A 424 10.74 4.22 36.83
C SER A 424 12.17 4.48 36.35
N ASP A 425 13.17 3.77 36.88
CA ASP A 425 14.57 3.91 36.45
C ASP A 425 14.80 3.30 35.06
N GLU A 426 14.13 2.21 34.74
CA GLU A 426 14.17 1.60 33.41
C GLU A 426 13.50 2.49 32.35
N ILE A 427 12.36 3.10 32.67
CA ILE A 427 11.71 4.10 31.82
C ILE A 427 12.68 5.26 31.53
N MET A 428 13.29 5.83 32.58
CA MET A 428 14.26 6.90 32.44
C MET A 428 15.47 6.51 31.58
N HIS A 429 16.03 5.33 31.86
CA HIS A 429 17.20 4.82 31.14
C HIS A 429 16.89 4.62 29.66
N THR A 430 15.80 3.92 29.33
CA THR A 430 15.40 3.62 27.95
C THR A 430 15.20 4.89 27.13
N LEU A 431 14.38 5.81 27.62
CA LEU A 431 14.08 7.03 26.87
C LEU A 431 15.31 7.94 26.73
N THR A 432 16.15 8.02 27.78
CA THR A 432 17.41 8.78 27.72
C THR A 432 18.36 8.17 26.69
N ALA A 433 18.51 6.85 26.67
CA ALA A 433 19.36 6.15 25.70
C ALA A 433 18.88 6.35 24.25
N LEU A 434 17.57 6.47 24.02
CA LEU A 434 16.97 6.81 22.74
C LEU A 434 17.11 8.29 22.36
N GLY A 435 17.66 9.14 23.25
CA GLY A 435 17.93 10.55 22.99
C GLY A 435 16.82 11.52 23.42
N PHE A 436 15.84 11.07 24.18
CA PHE A 436 14.83 11.97 24.77
C PHE A 436 15.42 12.78 25.92
N GLY A 437 15.09 14.05 26.01
CA GLY A 437 15.42 14.90 27.15
C GLY A 437 14.47 14.58 28.33
N MET A 438 14.95 13.78 29.32
CA MET A 438 14.09 13.28 30.36
C MET A 438 14.22 14.05 31.68
N THR A 439 13.09 14.40 32.29
CA THR A 439 13.02 14.84 33.68
C THR A 439 11.99 14.01 34.45
N ARG A 440 12.25 13.82 35.75
CA ARG A 440 11.40 13.03 36.64
C ARG A 440 11.16 13.76 37.96
N ASP A 441 9.90 13.78 38.41
CA ASP A 441 9.49 14.21 39.76
C ASP A 441 8.58 13.14 40.37
N GLY A 442 9.14 12.34 41.26
CA GLY A 442 8.44 11.18 41.82
C GLY A 442 8.06 10.16 40.77
N ASP A 443 6.76 9.96 40.57
CA ASP A 443 6.19 9.07 39.56
C ASP A 443 5.76 9.81 38.26
N SER A 444 6.02 11.10 38.17
CA SER A 444 5.74 11.90 36.99
C SER A 444 6.98 12.09 36.14
N PHE A 445 6.81 11.94 34.83
CA PHE A 445 7.86 12.10 33.82
C PHE A 445 7.50 13.19 32.84
N THR A 446 8.52 13.88 32.36
CA THR A 446 8.43 14.78 31.21
C THR A 446 9.53 14.40 30.22
N ALA A 447 9.12 14.13 28.99
CA ALA A 447 9.99 13.79 27.89
C ALA A 447 10.01 14.92 26.87
N ASP A 448 11.17 15.54 26.66
CA ASP A 448 11.41 16.42 25.51
C ASP A 448 11.76 15.55 24.30
N VAL A 449 10.91 15.55 23.31
CA VAL A 449 11.08 14.73 22.10
C VAL A 449 12.18 15.34 21.24
N PRO A 450 13.22 14.59 20.86
CA PRO A 450 14.29 15.12 20.00
C PRO A 450 13.75 15.48 18.60
N SER A 451 14.37 16.49 17.95
CA SER A 451 13.89 17.05 16.69
C SER A 451 13.70 15.98 15.59
N TRP A 452 14.62 15.00 15.51
CA TRP A 452 14.55 13.91 14.52
C TRP A 452 13.42 12.90 14.74
N ARG A 453 12.73 12.94 15.89
CA ARG A 453 11.52 12.15 16.21
C ARG A 453 10.25 13.02 16.21
N ALA A 454 10.41 14.35 16.27
CA ALA A 454 9.30 15.30 16.42
C ALA A 454 8.62 15.69 15.09
N THR A 455 9.15 15.29 13.94
CA THR A 455 8.59 15.70 12.62
C THR A 455 7.24 15.03 12.32
N LYS A 456 7.05 13.79 12.73
CA LYS A 456 5.78 13.06 12.55
C LYS A 456 5.68 11.74 13.34
N ASP A 457 6.67 11.43 14.16
CA ASP A 457 6.84 10.10 14.74
C ASP A 457 6.31 10.07 16.18
N VAL A 458 6.93 10.79 17.10
CA VAL A 458 6.51 10.85 18.50
C VAL A 458 5.76 12.15 18.78
N THR A 459 4.44 12.06 18.93
CA THR A 459 3.55 13.22 19.05
C THR A 459 2.60 13.15 20.24
N ILE A 460 2.31 11.94 20.75
CA ILE A 460 1.39 11.69 21.85
C ILE A 460 2.01 10.73 22.88
N LYS A 461 1.40 10.64 24.07
CA LYS A 461 1.88 9.77 25.15
C LYS A 461 1.92 8.27 24.78
N ALA A 462 1.03 7.83 23.88
CA ALA A 462 1.01 6.45 23.42
C ALA A 462 2.30 6.10 22.66
N ASP A 463 2.87 7.07 21.91
CA ASP A 463 4.12 6.87 21.17
C ASP A 463 5.29 6.65 22.16
N ILE A 464 5.25 7.30 23.34
CA ILE A 464 6.23 7.04 24.41
C ILE A 464 6.10 5.60 24.96
N ILE A 465 4.88 5.07 25.07
CA ILE A 465 4.68 3.66 25.47
C ILE A 465 5.33 2.71 24.45
N GLU A 466 5.16 2.98 23.16
CA GLU A 466 5.82 2.20 22.10
C GLU A 466 7.33 2.19 22.29
N GLU A 467 7.94 3.35 22.54
CA GLU A 467 9.40 3.44 22.76
C GLU A 467 9.89 2.63 23.97
N ILE A 468 9.12 2.65 25.05
CA ILE A 468 9.42 1.86 26.27
C ILE A 468 9.27 0.37 25.97
N THR A 469 8.14 -0.05 25.40
CA THR A 469 7.78 -1.46 25.22
C THR A 469 8.61 -2.16 24.15
N ARG A 470 8.95 -1.48 23.05
CA ARG A 470 9.78 -2.08 21.99
C ARG A 470 11.20 -2.39 22.48
N ILE A 471 11.78 -1.54 23.34
CA ILE A 471 13.10 -1.78 23.92
C ILE A 471 13.02 -2.79 25.07
N TYR A 472 11.97 -2.75 25.89
CA TYR A 472 11.70 -3.80 26.89
C TYR A 472 11.62 -5.19 26.24
N GLY A 473 11.09 -5.26 25.03
CA GLY A 473 10.92 -6.46 24.23
C GLY A 473 9.55 -7.13 24.43
N TYR A 474 8.80 -7.26 23.36
CA TYR A 474 7.45 -7.84 23.39
C TYR A 474 7.44 -9.32 23.82
N ASP A 475 8.54 -10.05 23.61
CA ASP A 475 8.68 -11.45 24.08
C ASP A 475 8.79 -11.57 25.61
N ASN A 476 9.03 -10.46 26.31
CA ASN A 476 9.11 -10.40 27.76
C ASN A 476 7.75 -10.13 28.43
N PHE A 477 6.67 -9.99 27.66
CA PHE A 477 5.34 -9.82 28.20
C PHE A 477 4.70 -11.17 28.48
N ASP A 478 4.12 -11.31 29.70
CA ASP A 478 3.32 -12.48 30.02
C ASP A 478 2.03 -12.51 29.18
N LEU A 479 1.71 -13.69 28.67
CA LEU A 479 0.48 -13.89 27.91
C LEU A 479 -0.70 -14.04 28.86
N HIS A 480 -1.59 -13.09 28.88
CA HIS A 480 -2.83 -13.12 29.63
C HIS A 480 -4.03 -13.28 28.67
N THR A 481 -4.90 -14.23 29.01
CA THR A 481 -6.21 -14.29 28.33
C THR A 481 -7.06 -13.10 28.77
N ALA A 482 -7.57 -12.34 27.80
CA ALA A 482 -8.47 -11.25 28.11
C ALA A 482 -9.75 -11.79 28.76
N GLU A 483 -10.04 -11.31 29.95
CA GLU A 483 -11.30 -11.60 30.65
C GLU A 483 -12.31 -10.50 30.32
N SER A 484 -13.47 -10.92 29.84
CA SER A 484 -14.55 -10.00 29.52
C SER A 484 -15.87 -10.60 29.98
N PRO A 485 -16.75 -9.85 30.63
CA PRO A 485 -18.08 -10.34 30.94
C PRO A 485 -18.84 -10.64 29.65
N LEU A 486 -19.48 -11.80 29.65
CA LEU A 486 -20.33 -12.23 28.54
C LEU A 486 -21.69 -11.51 28.63
N TYR A 487 -21.96 -10.66 27.67
CA TYR A 487 -23.27 -10.06 27.51
C TYR A 487 -23.99 -10.70 26.33
N PRO A 488 -25.30 -10.97 26.43
CA PRO A 488 -26.06 -11.44 25.29
C PRO A 488 -26.05 -10.39 24.18
N VAL A 489 -25.59 -10.80 23.01
CA VAL A 489 -25.60 -9.95 21.83
C VAL A 489 -27.04 -9.78 21.35
N ARG A 490 -27.49 -8.54 21.25
CA ARG A 490 -28.77 -8.23 20.59
C ARG A 490 -28.52 -8.00 19.11
N MET A 491 -29.06 -8.89 18.29
CA MET A 491 -29.02 -8.74 16.85
C MET A 491 -29.89 -7.55 16.42
N SER A 492 -29.42 -6.76 15.48
CA SER A 492 -30.25 -5.73 14.86
C SER A 492 -31.43 -6.36 14.12
N THR A 493 -32.50 -5.58 13.93
CA THR A 493 -33.66 -6.03 13.13
C THR A 493 -33.23 -6.39 11.71
N GLU A 494 -32.40 -5.56 11.10
CA GLU A 494 -31.88 -5.80 9.76
C GLU A 494 -31.12 -7.13 9.67
N LYS A 495 -30.18 -7.38 10.60
CA LYS A 495 -29.43 -8.64 10.63
C LYS A 495 -30.33 -9.84 10.87
N THR A 496 -31.36 -9.69 11.70
CA THR A 496 -32.35 -10.75 11.95
C THR A 496 -33.16 -11.07 10.70
N VAL A 497 -33.57 -10.05 9.95
CA VAL A 497 -34.29 -10.22 8.68
C VAL A 497 -33.37 -10.86 7.63
N GLU A 498 -32.16 -10.40 7.52
CA GLU A 498 -31.14 -10.95 6.62
C GLU A 498 -30.92 -12.45 6.86
N ASP A 499 -30.65 -12.84 8.11
CA ASP A 499 -30.39 -14.24 8.46
C ASP A 499 -31.61 -15.15 8.18
N LYS A 500 -32.83 -14.68 8.48
CA LYS A 500 -34.06 -15.42 8.16
C LYS A 500 -34.26 -15.55 6.66
N LEU A 501 -34.00 -14.50 5.86
CA LEU A 501 -34.10 -14.56 4.41
C LEU A 501 -33.09 -15.57 3.84
N LYS A 502 -31.85 -15.53 4.26
CA LYS A 502 -30.82 -16.51 3.85
C LYS A 502 -31.24 -17.93 4.18
N ASP A 503 -31.71 -18.16 5.39
CA ASP A 503 -32.19 -19.47 5.82
C ASP A 503 -33.38 -19.98 4.96
N ILE A 504 -34.32 -19.13 4.65
CA ILE A 504 -35.48 -19.50 3.81
C ILE A 504 -35.00 -19.81 2.38
N LEU A 505 -34.18 -18.93 1.78
CA LEU A 505 -33.73 -19.09 0.39
C LEU A 505 -32.87 -20.33 0.22
N VAL A 506 -32.00 -20.63 1.17
CA VAL A 506 -31.12 -21.81 1.13
C VAL A 506 -31.89 -23.09 1.52
N LYS A 507 -32.51 -23.12 2.70
CA LYS A 507 -33.08 -24.36 3.28
C LYS A 507 -34.34 -24.79 2.61
N ARG A 508 -35.23 -23.84 2.21
CA ARG A 508 -36.53 -24.14 1.62
C ARG A 508 -36.49 -24.21 0.10
N TYR A 509 -35.67 -23.36 -0.53
CA TYR A 509 -35.66 -23.21 -1.98
C TYR A 509 -34.37 -23.68 -2.66
N SER A 510 -33.37 -24.09 -1.89
CA SER A 510 -32.11 -24.61 -2.39
C SER A 510 -31.38 -23.64 -3.32
N LEU A 511 -31.49 -22.33 -3.04
CA LEU A 511 -30.70 -21.32 -3.76
C LEU A 511 -29.26 -21.29 -3.25
N HIS A 512 -28.35 -20.90 -4.12
CA HIS A 512 -26.94 -20.71 -3.78
C HIS A 512 -26.67 -19.25 -3.41
N GLU A 513 -26.14 -19.03 -2.22
CA GLU A 513 -25.62 -17.71 -1.87
C GLU A 513 -24.31 -17.46 -2.62
N VAL A 514 -24.20 -16.30 -3.23
CA VAL A 514 -23.01 -15.85 -3.96
C VAL A 514 -22.55 -14.51 -3.42
N HIS A 515 -21.27 -14.22 -3.58
CA HIS A 515 -20.70 -12.92 -3.26
C HIS A 515 -19.97 -12.36 -4.47
N SER A 516 -20.23 -11.10 -4.75
CA SER A 516 -19.59 -10.38 -5.84
C SER A 516 -19.00 -9.06 -5.35
N TYR A 517 -18.05 -8.53 -6.10
CA TYR A 517 -17.51 -7.20 -5.83
C TYR A 517 -18.50 -6.10 -6.25
N ILE A 518 -18.31 -4.92 -5.69
CA ILE A 518 -19.18 -3.75 -5.90
C ILE A 518 -18.97 -3.05 -7.26
N TRP A 519 -18.23 -3.66 -8.17
CA TRP A 519 -17.91 -3.08 -9.47
C TRP A 519 -18.97 -3.37 -10.53
N GLN A 520 -19.04 -2.47 -11.54
CA GLN A 520 -19.62 -2.81 -12.83
C GLN A 520 -18.49 -3.42 -13.71
N TYR A 521 -18.73 -4.61 -14.25
CA TYR A 521 -17.79 -5.31 -15.13
C TYR A 521 -18.06 -4.93 -16.58
N ALA A 522 -17.50 -3.82 -17.04
CA ALA A 522 -17.84 -3.18 -18.32
C ALA A 522 -17.75 -4.14 -19.53
N ASP A 523 -16.70 -4.94 -19.62
CA ASP A 523 -16.54 -5.88 -20.74
C ASP A 523 -17.56 -7.02 -20.70
N ASP A 524 -17.91 -7.53 -19.52
CA ASP A 524 -18.88 -8.61 -19.39
C ASP A 524 -20.32 -8.09 -19.59
N TYR A 525 -20.61 -6.89 -19.12
CA TYR A 525 -21.89 -6.22 -19.40
C TYR A 525 -22.07 -6.03 -20.90
N LYS A 526 -21.03 -5.56 -21.60
CA LYS A 526 -21.05 -5.40 -23.06
C LYS A 526 -21.31 -6.71 -23.80
N LYS A 527 -20.69 -7.82 -23.38
CA LYS A 527 -20.92 -9.16 -23.96
C LYS A 527 -22.38 -9.60 -23.80
N LEU A 528 -23.04 -9.20 -22.73
CA LEU A 528 -24.45 -9.50 -22.48
C LEU A 528 -25.41 -8.52 -23.15
N GLY A 529 -24.93 -7.38 -23.64
CA GLY A 529 -25.77 -6.29 -24.15
C GLY A 529 -26.35 -5.42 -23.04
N ILE A 530 -25.71 -5.38 -21.88
CA ILE A 530 -26.08 -4.54 -20.74
C ILE A 530 -25.26 -3.25 -20.84
N ALA A 531 -25.92 -2.11 -20.67
CA ALA A 531 -25.25 -0.82 -20.59
C ALA A 531 -24.52 -0.65 -19.26
N VAL A 532 -23.32 -0.11 -19.29
CA VAL A 532 -22.63 0.37 -18.09
C VAL A 532 -23.26 1.69 -17.66
N GLU A 533 -23.76 1.75 -16.46
CA GLU A 533 -24.38 2.96 -15.92
C GLU A 533 -23.32 3.93 -15.39
N ASP A 534 -23.56 5.22 -15.63
CA ASP A 534 -22.70 6.25 -15.04
C ASP A 534 -22.98 6.33 -13.52
N ASN A 535 -21.92 6.19 -12.74
CA ASN A 535 -21.96 6.22 -11.29
C ASN A 535 -20.57 6.64 -10.74
N VAL A 536 -20.40 6.51 -9.44
CA VAL A 536 -19.12 6.79 -8.77
C VAL A 536 -17.98 5.98 -9.41
N LYS A 537 -16.92 6.66 -9.79
CA LYS A 537 -15.72 6.06 -10.38
C LYS A 537 -14.54 6.15 -9.44
N LEU A 538 -13.71 5.11 -9.46
CA LEU A 538 -12.42 5.11 -8.77
C LEU A 538 -11.43 5.99 -9.52
N LEU A 539 -10.73 6.90 -8.81
CA LEU A 539 -9.74 7.80 -9.42
C LEU A 539 -8.52 7.06 -9.98
N ASN A 540 -8.18 5.92 -9.39
CA ASN A 540 -6.97 5.14 -9.70
C ASN A 540 -7.28 3.66 -9.82
N ALA A 541 -8.34 3.31 -10.54
CA ALA A 541 -8.68 1.92 -10.79
C ALA A 541 -7.49 1.20 -11.45
N SER A 542 -7.10 0.06 -10.89
CA SER A 542 -6.02 -0.78 -11.44
C SER A 542 -6.39 -1.40 -12.79
N ASN A 543 -7.67 -1.48 -13.09
CA ASN A 543 -8.22 -2.01 -14.33
C ASN A 543 -9.40 -1.14 -14.79
N PRO A 544 -9.36 -0.56 -16.01
CA PRO A 544 -10.47 0.25 -16.54
C PRO A 544 -11.80 -0.49 -16.66
N ASN A 545 -11.78 -1.82 -16.73
CA ASN A 545 -12.99 -2.63 -16.78
C ASN A 545 -13.82 -2.60 -15.50
N ILE A 546 -13.23 -2.17 -14.36
CA ILE A 546 -13.86 -2.15 -13.04
C ILE A 546 -13.76 -0.78 -12.36
N GLU A 547 -13.71 0.30 -13.12
CA GLU A 547 -13.56 1.65 -12.58
C GLU A 547 -14.85 2.20 -11.94
N THR A 548 -16.03 1.71 -12.36
CA THR A 548 -17.33 2.24 -11.94
C THR A 548 -18.01 1.33 -10.92
N LEU A 549 -18.57 1.91 -9.86
CA LEU A 549 -19.32 1.18 -8.84
C LEU A 549 -20.76 0.89 -9.27
N ARG A 550 -21.31 -0.24 -8.81
CA ARG A 550 -22.66 -0.71 -9.18
C ARG A 550 -23.78 0.00 -8.42
N ARG A 551 -24.93 0.29 -9.08
CA ARG A 551 -26.19 0.72 -8.45
C ARG A 551 -27.16 -0.45 -8.20
N SER A 552 -26.99 -1.54 -8.93
CA SER A 552 -27.79 -2.76 -8.82
C SER A 552 -26.89 -3.98 -8.92
N MET A 553 -27.26 -5.04 -8.23
CA MET A 553 -26.59 -6.34 -8.31
C MET A 553 -27.10 -7.18 -9.49
N ILE A 554 -28.24 -6.85 -10.09
CA ILE A 554 -28.87 -7.63 -11.16
C ILE A 554 -27.89 -7.87 -12.34
N PRO A 555 -27.25 -6.84 -12.92
CA PRO A 555 -26.28 -7.04 -14.00
C PRO A 555 -25.13 -7.97 -13.63
N THR A 556 -24.62 -7.85 -12.41
CA THR A 556 -23.53 -8.70 -11.92
C THR A 556 -23.98 -10.16 -11.78
N GLN A 557 -25.19 -10.40 -11.24
CA GLN A 557 -25.72 -11.75 -11.14
C GLN A 557 -26.03 -12.36 -12.53
N LEU A 558 -26.49 -11.56 -13.49
CA LEU A 558 -26.68 -12.03 -14.87
C LEU A 558 -25.34 -12.48 -15.50
N CYS A 559 -24.25 -11.80 -15.22
CA CYS A 559 -22.90 -12.24 -15.61
C CYS A 559 -22.50 -13.54 -14.91
N GLN A 560 -22.81 -13.68 -13.62
CA GLN A 560 -22.53 -14.93 -12.88
C GLN A 560 -23.35 -16.08 -13.43
N VAL A 561 -24.63 -15.87 -13.74
CA VAL A 561 -25.48 -16.89 -14.40
C VAL A 561 -24.85 -17.29 -15.74
N LYS A 562 -24.37 -16.33 -16.55
CA LYS A 562 -23.67 -16.64 -17.81
C LYS A 562 -22.47 -17.54 -17.62
N GLY A 563 -21.66 -17.28 -16.61
CA GLY A 563 -20.49 -18.09 -16.27
C GLY A 563 -20.82 -19.50 -15.80
N ASN A 564 -22.07 -19.71 -15.31
CA ASN A 564 -22.50 -20.96 -14.67
C ASN A 564 -23.61 -21.73 -15.44
N THR A 565 -23.90 -21.38 -16.69
CA THR A 565 -24.96 -22.05 -17.51
C THR A 565 -24.76 -23.54 -17.71
N GLY A 566 -23.56 -24.06 -17.46
CA GLY A 566 -23.22 -25.48 -17.49
C GLY A 566 -23.37 -26.23 -16.18
N TYR A 567 -23.63 -25.51 -15.07
CA TYR A 567 -23.70 -26.10 -13.73
C TYR A 567 -24.89 -27.06 -13.60
N ALA A 568 -26.11 -26.59 -13.95
CA ALA A 568 -27.32 -27.40 -13.91
C ALA A 568 -28.34 -26.89 -14.94
N PRO A 569 -29.31 -27.73 -15.34
CA PRO A 569 -30.41 -27.29 -16.22
C PRO A 569 -31.28 -26.19 -15.63
N SER A 570 -31.38 -26.14 -14.30
CA SER A 570 -32.09 -25.11 -13.57
C SER A 570 -31.44 -24.88 -12.22
N PHE A 571 -31.21 -23.62 -11.87
CA PHE A 571 -30.62 -23.21 -10.58
C PHE A 571 -31.05 -21.78 -10.23
N GLY A 572 -30.84 -21.41 -8.98
CA GLY A 572 -31.03 -20.04 -8.51
C GLY A 572 -29.86 -19.60 -7.66
N ILE A 573 -29.51 -18.34 -7.78
CA ILE A 573 -28.50 -17.66 -6.97
C ILE A 573 -29.10 -16.46 -6.27
N PHE A 574 -28.55 -16.10 -5.12
CA PHE A 574 -28.90 -14.85 -4.44
C PHE A 574 -27.68 -14.24 -3.76
N GLU A 575 -27.74 -12.93 -3.54
CA GLU A 575 -26.74 -12.16 -2.82
C GLU A 575 -27.45 -11.09 -1.99
N ILE A 576 -27.02 -10.92 -0.74
CA ILE A 576 -27.31 -9.73 0.05
C ILE A 576 -26.02 -8.93 0.09
N GLY A 577 -25.98 -7.80 -0.60
CA GLY A 577 -24.76 -7.04 -0.85
C GLY A 577 -25.01 -5.54 -0.94
N HIS A 578 -23.91 -4.80 -0.99
CA HIS A 578 -23.94 -3.34 -1.10
C HIS A 578 -23.96 -2.87 -2.55
N VAL A 579 -24.71 -1.80 -2.77
CA VAL A 579 -24.72 -1.01 -3.99
C VAL A 579 -24.47 0.45 -3.64
N ILE A 580 -24.02 1.24 -4.61
CA ILE A 580 -23.65 2.64 -4.40
C ILE A 580 -24.54 3.52 -5.25
N ASP A 581 -25.22 4.50 -4.64
CA ASP A 581 -26.05 5.48 -5.36
C ASP A 581 -25.49 6.90 -5.21
N GLY A 582 -24.37 7.14 -5.89
CA GLY A 582 -23.69 8.42 -5.87
C GLY A 582 -22.91 8.70 -4.60
N VAL A 583 -22.66 9.97 -4.33
CA VAL A 583 -21.96 10.46 -3.13
C VAL A 583 -22.82 11.48 -2.37
N ASP A 584 -22.60 11.60 -1.08
CA ASP A 584 -23.24 12.61 -0.24
C ASP A 584 -22.52 13.97 -0.34
N GLU A 585 -22.98 14.94 0.44
CA GLU A 585 -22.39 16.29 0.52
C GLU A 585 -20.95 16.28 1.07
N ASN A 586 -20.56 15.26 1.85
CA ASN A 586 -19.23 15.06 2.40
C ASN A 586 -18.33 14.26 1.47
N LYS A 587 -18.80 13.93 0.26
CA LYS A 587 -18.13 13.07 -0.74
C LYS A 587 -17.93 11.62 -0.28
N LEU A 588 -18.74 11.16 0.67
CA LEU A 588 -18.81 9.75 1.05
C LEU A 588 -19.79 9.00 0.14
N ALA A 589 -19.50 7.74 -0.16
CA ALA A 589 -20.38 6.90 -0.95
C ALA A 589 -21.73 6.69 -0.23
N LYS A 590 -22.84 6.84 -0.97
CA LYS A 590 -24.17 6.47 -0.47
C LYS A 590 -24.37 4.97 -0.70
N GLU A 591 -24.17 4.21 0.34
CA GLU A 591 -24.29 2.75 0.31
C GLU A 591 -25.69 2.31 0.71
N HIS A 592 -26.25 1.36 -0.03
CA HIS A 592 -27.50 0.70 0.28
C HIS A 592 -27.29 -0.80 0.25
N LYS A 593 -27.92 -1.51 1.20
CA LYS A 593 -27.90 -2.98 1.21
C LYS A 593 -29.14 -3.51 0.51
N LYS A 594 -28.92 -4.39 -0.47
CA LYS A 594 -30.03 -5.01 -1.21
C LYS A 594 -29.94 -6.53 -1.21
N LEU A 595 -31.06 -7.20 -1.29
CA LEU A 595 -31.16 -8.60 -1.67
C LEU A 595 -31.41 -8.68 -3.18
N CYS A 596 -30.57 -9.41 -3.90
CA CYS A 596 -30.82 -9.76 -5.30
C CYS A 596 -30.98 -11.28 -5.43
N VAL A 597 -31.98 -11.73 -6.16
CA VAL A 597 -32.27 -13.14 -6.45
C VAL A 597 -32.40 -13.31 -7.96
N THR A 598 -31.69 -14.29 -8.54
CA THR A 598 -31.79 -14.61 -9.96
C THR A 598 -32.01 -16.11 -10.15
N LEU A 599 -33.08 -16.46 -10.90
CA LEU A 599 -33.36 -17.84 -11.27
C LEU A 599 -33.07 -18.05 -12.76
N PHE A 600 -32.46 -19.18 -13.05
CA PHE A 600 -32.15 -19.67 -14.40
C PHE A 600 -32.74 -21.04 -14.62
N SER A 601 -33.41 -21.26 -15.76
CA SER A 601 -33.94 -22.58 -16.13
C SER A 601 -33.96 -22.81 -17.64
N LYS A 602 -33.47 -23.96 -18.08
CA LYS A 602 -33.63 -24.50 -19.44
C LYS A 602 -34.85 -25.44 -19.55
N VAL A 603 -35.54 -25.71 -18.44
CA VAL A 603 -36.65 -26.66 -18.34
C VAL A 603 -37.96 -25.94 -18.25
N ASP A 604 -38.04 -24.93 -17.35
CA ASP A 604 -39.23 -24.17 -17.12
C ASP A 604 -39.37 -23.05 -18.19
N ASN A 605 -40.63 -22.66 -18.50
CA ASN A 605 -40.86 -21.45 -19.27
C ASN A 605 -40.74 -20.20 -18.39
N VAL A 606 -40.71 -19.02 -19.01
CA VAL A 606 -40.53 -17.73 -18.33
C VAL A 606 -41.64 -17.46 -17.32
N GLU A 607 -42.91 -17.79 -17.65
CA GLU A 607 -44.05 -17.55 -16.79
C GLU A 607 -43.98 -18.39 -15.52
N THR A 608 -43.71 -19.67 -15.66
CA THR A 608 -43.53 -20.57 -14.52
C THR A 608 -42.40 -20.12 -13.60
N LEU A 609 -41.28 -19.70 -14.19
CA LEU A 609 -40.10 -19.29 -13.42
C LEU A 609 -40.35 -17.95 -12.70
N TYR A 610 -41.06 -17.00 -13.37
CA TYR A 610 -41.43 -15.73 -12.76
C TYR A 610 -42.36 -15.92 -11.54
N PHE A 611 -43.44 -16.74 -11.68
CA PHE A 611 -44.30 -16.98 -10.55
C PHE A 611 -43.63 -17.77 -9.43
N ARG A 612 -42.69 -18.67 -9.74
CA ARG A 612 -41.85 -19.33 -8.71
C ARG A 612 -41.03 -18.30 -7.91
N LEU A 613 -40.36 -17.35 -8.56
CA LEU A 613 -39.61 -16.30 -7.88
C LEU A 613 -40.54 -15.42 -7.04
N ARG A 614 -41.65 -14.98 -7.59
CA ARG A 614 -42.66 -14.19 -6.88
C ARG A 614 -43.15 -14.90 -5.62
N ASP A 615 -43.50 -16.17 -5.74
CA ASP A 615 -44.02 -16.95 -4.62
C ASP A 615 -42.97 -17.19 -3.55
N MET A 616 -41.70 -17.38 -3.94
CA MET A 616 -40.56 -17.43 -3.00
C MET A 616 -40.49 -16.16 -2.15
N LEU A 617 -40.58 -14.98 -2.78
CA LEU A 617 -40.52 -13.70 -2.08
C LEU A 617 -41.76 -13.48 -1.20
N CYS A 618 -42.95 -13.82 -1.70
CA CYS A 618 -44.18 -13.74 -0.91
C CYS A 618 -44.07 -14.58 0.35
N VAL A 619 -43.62 -15.83 0.21
CA VAL A 619 -43.47 -16.75 1.36
C VAL A 619 -42.42 -16.23 2.33
N ALA A 620 -41.27 -15.78 1.82
CA ALA A 620 -40.18 -15.28 2.67
C ALA A 620 -40.60 -14.06 3.49
N VAL A 621 -41.29 -13.11 2.87
CA VAL A 621 -41.79 -11.90 3.55
C VAL A 621 -42.92 -12.24 4.51
N SER A 622 -43.85 -13.11 4.10
CA SER A 622 -44.97 -13.57 4.97
C SER A 622 -44.44 -14.33 6.20
N ASP A 623 -43.44 -15.19 6.06
CA ASP A 623 -42.85 -15.92 7.18
C ASP A 623 -42.10 -14.98 8.16
N ILE A 624 -41.54 -13.86 7.68
CA ILE A 624 -40.75 -12.94 8.51
C ILE A 624 -41.62 -11.82 9.11
N LEU A 625 -42.48 -11.21 8.28
CA LEU A 625 -43.24 -10.01 8.66
C LEU A 625 -44.73 -10.25 8.86
N HIS A 626 -45.23 -11.43 8.53
CA HIS A 626 -46.69 -11.79 8.57
C HIS A 626 -47.54 -10.81 7.76
N LYS A 627 -47.05 -10.40 6.58
CA LYS A 627 -47.66 -9.46 5.66
C LYS A 627 -47.52 -9.95 4.22
N ASP A 628 -48.41 -9.50 3.36
CA ASP A 628 -48.47 -9.92 1.95
C ASP A 628 -47.87 -8.85 1.04
N LEU A 629 -46.97 -9.27 0.14
CA LEU A 629 -46.46 -8.44 -0.95
C LEU A 629 -47.55 -8.16 -1.99
N SER A 630 -47.53 -6.96 -2.55
CA SER A 630 -48.25 -6.59 -3.76
C SER A 630 -47.29 -6.25 -4.89
N PHE A 631 -47.78 -6.42 -6.13
CA PHE A 631 -46.94 -6.23 -7.33
C PHE A 631 -47.65 -5.30 -8.31
N HIS A 632 -46.98 -4.25 -8.72
CA HIS A 632 -47.52 -3.23 -9.61
C HIS A 632 -46.69 -3.12 -10.87
N ALA A 633 -47.34 -3.07 -12.04
CA ALA A 633 -46.62 -2.94 -13.30
C ALA A 633 -45.78 -1.65 -13.32
N MET A 634 -44.53 -1.76 -13.72
CA MET A 634 -43.65 -0.62 -13.88
C MET A 634 -43.03 -0.60 -15.28
N THR A 635 -42.51 0.55 -15.67
CA THR A 635 -41.83 0.75 -16.96
C THR A 635 -40.37 0.42 -16.84
N ALA A 636 -39.83 -0.37 -17.77
CA ALA A 636 -38.42 -0.69 -17.83
C ALA A 636 -37.59 0.59 -18.09
N THR A 637 -36.54 0.78 -17.29
CA THR A 637 -35.61 1.90 -17.36
C THR A 637 -34.16 1.46 -17.65
N HIS A 638 -33.85 0.20 -17.34
CA HIS A 638 -32.53 -0.35 -17.53
C HIS A 638 -32.45 -1.34 -18.68
N SER A 639 -31.30 -1.46 -19.28
CA SER A 639 -31.05 -2.28 -20.49
C SER A 639 -31.22 -3.79 -20.27
N TYR A 640 -31.17 -4.24 -19.02
CA TYR A 640 -31.31 -5.64 -18.64
C TYR A 640 -32.80 -6.04 -18.37
N GLU A 641 -33.69 -5.08 -18.23
CA GLU A 641 -35.10 -5.27 -17.90
C GLU A 641 -35.96 -5.59 -19.13
N HIS A 642 -36.90 -6.51 -18.95
CA HIS A 642 -37.87 -6.82 -20.00
C HIS A 642 -38.93 -5.70 -20.13
N PRO A 643 -39.19 -5.15 -21.33
CA PRO A 643 -40.01 -3.94 -21.50
C PRO A 643 -41.48 -4.08 -21.10
N LYS A 644 -41.96 -5.31 -20.83
CA LYS A 644 -43.37 -5.57 -20.49
C LYS A 644 -43.53 -6.44 -19.22
N ASN A 645 -42.47 -7.15 -18.80
CA ASN A 645 -42.56 -8.12 -17.71
C ASN A 645 -41.66 -7.67 -16.56
N LEU A 646 -42.03 -6.52 -15.99
CA LEU A 646 -41.37 -5.88 -14.87
C LEU A 646 -42.42 -5.33 -13.92
N ASN A 647 -42.28 -5.58 -12.63
CA ASN A 647 -43.19 -5.10 -11.59
C ASN A 647 -42.43 -4.57 -10.40
N ALA A 648 -42.93 -3.50 -9.79
CA ALA A 648 -42.52 -3.06 -8.47
C ALA A 648 -43.02 -4.05 -7.41
N ILE A 649 -42.20 -4.29 -6.40
CA ILE A 649 -42.51 -5.03 -5.20
C ILE A 649 -42.90 -4.04 -4.12
N VAL A 650 -44.11 -4.13 -3.62
CA VAL A 650 -44.65 -3.18 -2.64
C VAL A 650 -45.16 -3.90 -1.40
N LEU A 651 -44.86 -3.35 -0.23
CA LEU A 651 -45.34 -3.81 1.07
C LEU A 651 -45.88 -2.63 1.88
N ASP A 652 -47.13 -2.67 2.30
CA ASP A 652 -47.83 -1.61 3.04
C ASP A 652 -47.73 -0.20 2.39
N GLY A 653 -47.69 -0.17 1.05
CA GLY A 653 -47.54 1.08 0.28
C GLY A 653 -46.09 1.58 0.12
N VAL A 654 -45.11 0.87 0.69
CA VAL A 654 -43.70 1.15 0.51
C VAL A 654 -43.18 0.31 -0.65
N GLU A 655 -42.55 0.95 -1.64
CA GLU A 655 -41.85 0.27 -2.71
C GLU A 655 -40.53 -0.27 -2.18
N LEU A 656 -40.36 -1.58 -2.26
CA LEU A 656 -39.15 -2.27 -1.76
C LEU A 656 -38.13 -2.56 -2.87
N GLY A 657 -38.54 -2.55 -4.12
CA GLY A 657 -37.69 -2.90 -5.25
C GLY A 657 -38.47 -3.47 -6.43
N GLU A 658 -37.85 -4.35 -7.20
CA GLU A 658 -38.39 -4.83 -8.45
C GLU A 658 -38.29 -6.35 -8.61
N ILE A 659 -39.20 -6.90 -9.44
CA ILE A 659 -39.17 -8.28 -9.94
C ILE A 659 -39.44 -8.28 -11.44
N GLY A 660 -38.61 -8.98 -12.19
CA GLY A 660 -38.73 -8.95 -13.64
C GLY A 660 -38.15 -10.15 -14.37
N VAL A 661 -38.31 -10.10 -15.66
CA VAL A 661 -37.71 -11.02 -16.63
C VAL A 661 -36.52 -10.35 -17.26
N ALA A 662 -35.41 -11.06 -17.48
CA ALA A 662 -34.28 -10.52 -18.21
C ALA A 662 -34.66 -10.08 -19.63
N HIS A 663 -34.11 -8.94 -20.09
CA HIS A 663 -34.34 -8.44 -21.44
C HIS A 663 -34.05 -9.53 -22.49
N PRO A 664 -34.87 -9.70 -23.56
CA PRO A 664 -34.71 -10.80 -24.52
C PRO A 664 -33.33 -10.87 -25.15
N VAL A 665 -32.64 -9.75 -25.38
CA VAL A 665 -31.29 -9.71 -25.90
C VAL A 665 -30.29 -10.25 -24.87
N VAL A 666 -30.42 -9.81 -23.63
CA VAL A 666 -29.56 -10.28 -22.52
C VAL A 666 -29.78 -11.77 -22.29
N GLY A 667 -31.02 -12.22 -22.19
CA GLY A 667 -31.34 -13.63 -22.06
C GLY A 667 -30.75 -14.48 -23.17
N LYS A 668 -30.88 -14.05 -24.43
CA LYS A 668 -30.27 -14.75 -25.59
C LYS A 668 -28.74 -14.80 -25.53
N ASN A 669 -28.10 -13.73 -25.04
CA ASN A 669 -26.66 -13.67 -24.91
C ASN A 669 -26.16 -14.56 -23.75
N ILE A 670 -26.98 -14.78 -22.73
CA ILE A 670 -26.69 -15.73 -21.65
C ILE A 670 -26.88 -17.16 -22.16
N ASP A 671 -28.10 -17.52 -22.55
CA ASP A 671 -28.46 -18.82 -23.15
C ASP A 671 -29.74 -18.71 -23.98
N LYS A 672 -29.69 -19.20 -25.21
CA LYS A 672 -30.81 -19.08 -26.19
C LYS A 672 -32.07 -19.85 -25.80
N LYS A 673 -31.95 -20.84 -24.91
CA LYS A 673 -33.05 -21.74 -24.54
C LYS A 673 -33.54 -21.54 -23.10
N ALA A 674 -32.89 -20.71 -22.34
CA ALA A 674 -33.17 -20.54 -20.92
C ALA A 674 -34.17 -19.41 -20.65
N ALA A 675 -35.01 -19.61 -19.65
CA ALA A 675 -35.75 -18.59 -18.94
C ALA A 675 -34.85 -18.00 -17.84
N ILE A 676 -34.87 -16.69 -17.69
CA ILE A 676 -34.09 -15.98 -16.65
C ILE A 676 -34.96 -14.90 -16.05
N VAL A 677 -35.13 -14.93 -14.74
CA VAL A 677 -35.90 -13.97 -13.96
C VAL A 677 -35.07 -13.47 -12.79
N PHE A 678 -35.32 -12.25 -12.34
CA PHE A 678 -34.62 -11.64 -11.23
C PHE A 678 -35.57 -10.86 -10.31
N ALA A 679 -35.14 -10.61 -9.10
CA ALA A 679 -35.71 -9.64 -8.19
C ALA A 679 -34.61 -8.95 -7.38
N GLU A 680 -34.77 -7.67 -7.09
CA GLU A 680 -33.92 -6.91 -6.18
C GLU A 680 -34.79 -6.20 -5.15
N ILE A 681 -34.43 -6.28 -3.86
CA ILE A 681 -35.20 -5.72 -2.73
C ILE A 681 -34.25 -4.91 -1.85
N ASP A 682 -34.66 -3.72 -1.46
CA ASP A 682 -33.98 -2.87 -0.48
C ASP A 682 -34.13 -3.47 0.92
N MET A 683 -33.02 -3.84 1.54
CA MET A 683 -32.99 -4.51 2.84
C MET A 683 -33.28 -3.55 4.00
N GLU A 684 -32.89 -2.29 3.87
CA GLU A 684 -33.13 -1.26 4.89
C GLU A 684 -34.64 -0.93 4.93
N ALA A 685 -35.26 -0.73 3.75
CA ALA A 685 -36.67 -0.50 3.63
C ALA A 685 -37.46 -1.69 4.16
N LEU A 686 -37.11 -2.92 3.81
CA LEU A 686 -37.75 -4.14 4.30
C LEU A 686 -37.63 -4.27 5.83
N ALA A 687 -36.48 -4.05 6.40
CA ALA A 687 -36.23 -4.18 7.84
C ALA A 687 -36.88 -3.06 8.67
N SER A 688 -37.22 -1.93 8.05
CA SER A 688 -37.94 -0.82 8.71
C SER A 688 -39.41 -1.13 8.97
N ILE A 689 -39.96 -2.11 8.26
CA ILE A 689 -41.38 -2.47 8.36
C ILE A 689 -41.61 -3.41 9.56
N ALA A 690 -42.42 -2.97 10.51
CA ALA A 690 -42.74 -3.79 11.67
C ALA A 690 -43.55 -5.02 11.28
N PRO A 691 -43.22 -6.21 11.81
CA PRO A 691 -44.04 -7.40 11.55
C PRO A 691 -45.43 -7.25 12.12
N ALA A 692 -46.41 -7.83 11.41
CA ALA A 692 -47.79 -7.88 11.95
C ALA A 692 -47.84 -8.85 13.11
N PRO A 693 -48.73 -8.59 14.12
CA PRO A 693 -48.93 -9.52 15.21
C PRO A 693 -49.53 -10.80 14.71
N ILE A 694 -49.06 -11.93 15.24
CA ILE A 694 -49.66 -13.24 14.97
C ILE A 694 -50.97 -13.32 15.76
N VAL A 695 -52.06 -13.42 15.06
CA VAL A 695 -53.38 -13.57 15.68
C VAL A 695 -53.89 -14.99 15.38
N TYR A 696 -53.99 -15.80 16.43
CA TYR A 696 -54.58 -17.12 16.29
C TYR A 696 -56.10 -16.99 16.05
N ARG A 697 -56.56 -17.66 14.99
CA ARG A 697 -57.99 -17.84 14.72
C ARG A 697 -58.29 -19.32 14.68
N GLU A 698 -59.23 -19.73 15.54
CA GLU A 698 -59.68 -21.12 15.53
C GLU A 698 -60.36 -21.45 14.21
N PRO A 699 -59.98 -22.54 13.52
CA PRO A 699 -60.69 -22.98 12.30
C PRO A 699 -62.16 -23.27 12.60
N SER A 700 -63.03 -22.89 11.66
CA SER A 700 -64.44 -23.18 11.83
C SER A 700 -64.70 -24.69 11.96
N ARG A 701 -65.52 -25.06 12.92
CA ARG A 701 -66.01 -26.45 13.11
C ARG A 701 -67.20 -26.80 12.21
N PHE A 702 -67.70 -25.81 11.51
CA PHE A 702 -68.88 -25.97 10.63
C PHE A 702 -68.43 -26.12 9.19
N PRO A 703 -69.19 -26.88 8.35
CA PRO A 703 -68.81 -27.05 6.93
C PRO A 703 -68.81 -25.71 6.19
N GLY A 704 -67.76 -25.51 5.43
CA GLY A 704 -67.66 -24.37 4.49
C GLY A 704 -68.41 -24.65 3.19
N MET A 705 -68.61 -23.58 2.43
CA MET A 705 -69.22 -23.65 1.08
C MET A 705 -68.19 -23.09 0.07
N GLU A 706 -68.16 -23.63 -1.14
CA GLU A 706 -67.30 -23.17 -2.23
C GLU A 706 -68.17 -22.75 -3.41
N GLN A 707 -67.80 -21.63 -4.07
CA GLN A 707 -68.43 -21.13 -5.27
C GLN A 707 -67.41 -20.77 -6.33
N ASP A 708 -67.56 -21.41 -7.47
CA ASP A 708 -66.70 -21.14 -8.63
C ASP A 708 -67.35 -20.09 -9.53
N LEU A 709 -66.58 -19.05 -9.88
CA LEU A 709 -67.05 -17.94 -10.72
C LEU A 709 -66.11 -17.76 -11.89
N THR A 710 -66.62 -17.74 -13.12
CA THR A 710 -65.82 -17.52 -14.33
C THR A 710 -66.16 -16.15 -14.92
N PHE A 711 -65.21 -15.31 -15.09
CA PHE A 711 -65.35 -13.96 -15.66
C PHE A 711 -64.66 -13.84 -16.99
N VAL A 712 -65.30 -13.08 -17.92
CA VAL A 712 -64.67 -12.69 -19.19
C VAL A 712 -63.76 -11.46 -18.91
N VAL A 713 -62.47 -11.69 -18.79
CA VAL A 713 -61.52 -10.64 -18.40
C VAL A 713 -60.07 -11.01 -18.74
N ASN A 714 -59.28 -10.03 -19.11
CA ASN A 714 -57.87 -10.25 -19.47
C ASN A 714 -56.90 -10.30 -18.26
N ARG A 715 -57.31 -9.75 -17.10
CA ARG A 715 -56.49 -9.61 -15.90
C ARG A 715 -57.28 -10.12 -14.67
N CYS A 716 -56.60 -10.80 -13.75
CA CYS A 716 -57.19 -11.32 -12.52
C CYS A 716 -57.40 -10.22 -11.45
N GLN A 717 -56.56 -9.19 -11.43
CA GLN A 717 -56.54 -8.16 -10.39
C GLN A 717 -57.91 -7.49 -10.14
N PRO A 718 -58.66 -7.04 -11.17
CA PRO A 718 -60.00 -6.45 -10.96
C PRO A 718 -60.97 -7.40 -10.20
N ILE A 719 -60.82 -8.72 -10.43
CA ILE A 719 -61.68 -9.69 -9.73
C ILE A 719 -61.29 -9.74 -8.25
N LEU A 720 -59.98 -9.82 -7.97
CA LEU A 720 -59.48 -9.85 -6.60
C LEU A 720 -59.81 -8.56 -5.84
N ASP A 721 -59.71 -7.42 -6.49
CA ASP A 721 -60.06 -6.11 -5.92
C ASP A 721 -61.53 -6.01 -5.62
N ALA A 722 -62.39 -6.52 -6.48
CA ALA A 722 -63.84 -6.56 -6.25
C ALA A 722 -64.24 -7.44 -5.06
N VAL A 723 -63.62 -8.62 -4.93
CA VAL A 723 -63.80 -9.52 -3.78
C VAL A 723 -63.33 -8.85 -2.49
N LYS A 724 -62.15 -8.19 -2.53
CA LYS A 724 -61.63 -7.46 -1.38
C LYS A 724 -62.49 -6.28 -0.99
N ALA A 725 -63.02 -5.53 -1.97
CA ALA A 725 -63.90 -4.39 -1.75
C ALA A 725 -65.28 -4.80 -1.22
N GLU A 726 -65.74 -6.04 -1.42
CA GLU A 726 -66.96 -6.58 -0.83
C GLU A 726 -66.75 -6.71 0.71
N ASN A 727 -65.55 -6.91 1.17
CA ASN A 727 -65.17 -6.95 2.60
C ASN A 727 -66.09 -7.88 3.46
N SER A 728 -66.52 -8.97 2.89
CA SER A 728 -67.39 -9.92 3.61
C SER A 728 -66.59 -10.83 4.55
N PRO A 729 -66.91 -10.87 5.85
CA PRO A 729 -66.25 -11.76 6.81
C PRO A 729 -66.51 -13.26 6.53
N LEU A 730 -67.45 -13.59 5.66
CA LEU A 730 -67.75 -14.94 5.26
C LEU A 730 -66.74 -15.52 4.26
N VAL A 731 -66.05 -14.66 3.47
CA VAL A 731 -65.04 -15.08 2.51
C VAL A 731 -63.75 -15.36 3.23
N GLN A 732 -63.35 -16.62 3.28
CA GLN A 732 -62.10 -17.04 3.95
C GLN A 732 -60.94 -17.13 2.97
N LYS A 733 -61.18 -17.48 1.73
CA LYS A 733 -60.15 -17.68 0.71
C LYS A 733 -60.69 -17.41 -0.69
N VAL A 734 -59.80 -16.80 -1.51
CA VAL A 734 -59.98 -16.67 -2.95
C VAL A 734 -58.87 -17.44 -3.64
N THR A 735 -59.25 -18.35 -4.54
CA THR A 735 -58.29 -19.17 -5.30
C THR A 735 -58.54 -18.99 -6.80
N VAL A 736 -57.51 -18.65 -7.58
CA VAL A 736 -57.60 -18.66 -9.04
C VAL A 736 -57.43 -20.08 -9.50
N LEU A 737 -58.46 -20.67 -10.08
CA LEU A 737 -58.47 -22.03 -10.54
C LEU A 737 -57.85 -22.22 -11.91
N GLY A 738 -57.99 -21.23 -12.78
CA GLY A 738 -57.39 -21.28 -14.10
C GLY A 738 -57.79 -20.14 -15.02
N THR A 739 -57.06 -20.05 -16.12
CA THR A 739 -57.38 -19.12 -17.22
C THR A 739 -57.55 -19.90 -18.51
N TYR A 740 -58.57 -19.54 -19.27
CA TYR A 740 -58.83 -20.12 -20.57
C TYR A 740 -58.94 -18.99 -21.60
N SER A 741 -58.39 -19.21 -22.78
CA SER A 741 -58.49 -18.23 -23.88
C SER A 741 -59.04 -18.91 -25.12
N ASP A 742 -60.09 -18.33 -25.72
CA ASP A 742 -60.71 -18.78 -26.97
C ASP A 742 -60.94 -17.58 -27.91
N ILE A 743 -61.63 -17.82 -29.02
CA ILE A 743 -61.95 -16.80 -30.04
C ILE A 743 -62.82 -15.67 -29.49
N THR A 744 -63.44 -15.86 -28.35
CA THR A 744 -64.39 -14.89 -27.73
C THR A 744 -63.65 -14.03 -26.67
N GLY A 745 -62.41 -14.38 -26.29
CA GLY A 745 -61.64 -13.65 -25.29
C GLY A 745 -61.01 -14.57 -24.24
N LYS A 746 -60.37 -13.94 -23.25
CA LYS A 746 -59.80 -14.60 -22.09
C LYS A 746 -60.79 -14.68 -20.97
N THR A 747 -60.91 -15.85 -20.34
CA THR A 747 -61.75 -16.06 -19.14
C THR A 747 -60.86 -16.46 -17.97
N ILE A 748 -61.24 -16.04 -16.77
CA ILE A 748 -60.55 -16.36 -15.52
C ILE A 748 -61.58 -16.95 -14.59
N THR A 749 -61.28 -18.14 -14.03
CA THR A 749 -62.15 -18.82 -13.05
C THR A 749 -61.50 -18.66 -11.68
N ILE A 750 -62.28 -18.14 -10.72
CA ILE A 750 -61.93 -18.08 -9.31
C ILE A 750 -62.81 -18.98 -8.49
N ARG A 751 -62.31 -19.47 -7.35
CA ARG A 751 -63.05 -20.15 -6.29
C ARG A 751 -63.10 -19.24 -5.08
N LEU A 752 -64.28 -18.97 -4.56
CA LEU A 752 -64.52 -18.33 -3.27
C LEU A 752 -64.84 -19.40 -2.26
N SER A 753 -64.05 -19.49 -1.17
CA SER A 753 -64.35 -20.40 -0.04
C SER A 753 -64.97 -19.59 1.07
N PHE A 754 -66.15 -20.03 1.58
CA PHE A 754 -66.91 -19.37 2.61
C PHE A 754 -67.02 -20.24 3.86
N SER A 755 -66.93 -19.65 5.05
CA SER A 755 -67.30 -20.29 6.33
C SER A 755 -67.65 -19.23 7.39
N HIS A 756 -68.38 -19.69 8.42
CA HIS A 756 -68.66 -18.91 9.62
C HIS A 756 -68.16 -19.66 10.86
N PRO A 757 -67.57 -19.00 11.86
CA PRO A 757 -66.95 -19.69 13.01
C PRO A 757 -68.00 -20.43 13.92
N GLU A 758 -69.21 -19.96 13.96
CA GLU A 758 -70.21 -20.39 14.93
C GLU A 758 -71.37 -21.15 14.34
N ARG A 759 -71.53 -21.20 13.01
CA ARG A 759 -72.71 -21.89 12.37
C ARG A 759 -72.46 -22.27 10.90
N THR A 760 -73.26 -23.15 10.38
CA THR A 760 -73.31 -23.43 8.95
C THR A 760 -73.92 -22.26 8.21
N LEU A 761 -73.40 -21.93 7.04
CA LEU A 761 -73.92 -20.89 6.16
C LEU A 761 -75.14 -21.38 5.38
N THR A 762 -76.08 -20.46 5.08
CA THR A 762 -77.16 -20.72 4.13
C THR A 762 -76.72 -20.34 2.72
N ARG A 763 -77.40 -20.90 1.72
CA ARG A 763 -77.15 -20.59 0.31
C ARG A 763 -77.40 -19.11 -0.02
N ASP A 764 -78.39 -18.51 0.61
CA ASP A 764 -78.75 -17.11 0.34
C ASP A 764 -77.71 -16.14 0.87
N GLU A 765 -77.06 -16.45 1.99
CA GLU A 765 -75.98 -15.63 2.53
C GLU A 765 -74.75 -15.64 1.62
N VAL A 766 -74.38 -16.81 1.09
CA VAL A 766 -73.31 -16.94 0.13
C VAL A 766 -73.65 -16.25 -1.18
N GLN A 767 -74.89 -16.43 -1.66
CA GLN A 767 -75.35 -15.82 -2.91
C GLN A 767 -75.36 -14.28 -2.83
N ALA A 768 -75.71 -13.72 -1.70
CA ALA A 768 -75.69 -12.26 -1.52
C ALA A 768 -74.29 -11.68 -1.70
N VAL A 769 -73.23 -12.35 -1.17
CA VAL A 769 -71.85 -11.92 -1.34
C VAL A 769 -71.41 -12.10 -2.79
N VAL A 770 -71.76 -13.19 -3.42
CA VAL A 770 -71.48 -13.46 -4.84
C VAL A 770 -72.13 -12.39 -5.72
N ASP A 771 -73.37 -12.08 -5.48
CA ASP A 771 -74.08 -11.03 -6.22
C ASP A 771 -73.46 -9.66 -6.06
N GLY A 772 -72.98 -9.33 -4.85
CA GLY A 772 -72.21 -8.10 -4.59
C GLY A 772 -70.93 -8.00 -5.42
N VAL A 773 -70.14 -9.08 -5.45
CA VAL A 773 -68.89 -9.14 -6.25
C VAL A 773 -69.22 -9.03 -7.75
N VAL A 774 -70.25 -9.78 -8.23
CA VAL A 774 -70.62 -9.75 -9.64
C VAL A 774 -71.17 -8.36 -10.04
N ALA A 775 -71.93 -7.71 -9.19
CA ALA A 775 -72.46 -6.35 -9.46
C ALA A 775 -71.31 -5.32 -9.58
N ARG A 776 -70.27 -5.39 -8.69
CA ARG A 776 -69.13 -4.52 -8.77
C ARG A 776 -68.29 -4.69 -10.07
N LEU A 777 -68.10 -5.97 -10.47
CA LEU A 777 -67.35 -6.30 -11.69
C LEU A 777 -68.15 -5.90 -12.93
N LYS A 778 -69.46 -6.07 -12.92
CA LYS A 778 -70.40 -5.63 -14.01
C LYS A 778 -70.33 -4.09 -14.18
N GLY A 779 -70.22 -3.35 -13.07
CA GLY A 779 -70.00 -1.91 -13.10
C GLY A 779 -68.68 -1.47 -13.74
N GLN A 780 -67.74 -2.39 -13.84
CA GLN A 780 -66.42 -2.21 -14.52
C GLN A 780 -66.39 -2.82 -15.94
N GLY A 781 -67.54 -3.29 -16.44
CA GLY A 781 -67.64 -3.91 -17.76
C GLY A 781 -67.13 -5.37 -17.81
N ILE A 782 -66.98 -6.03 -16.66
CA ILE A 782 -66.56 -7.44 -16.55
C ILE A 782 -67.75 -8.31 -16.32
N GLU A 783 -68.02 -9.22 -17.24
CA GLU A 783 -69.23 -10.08 -17.18
C GLU A 783 -68.88 -11.47 -16.65
N LEU A 784 -69.85 -12.02 -15.85
CA LEU A 784 -69.82 -13.40 -15.46
C LEU A 784 -70.17 -14.26 -16.69
N LYS A 785 -69.27 -15.23 -16.99
CA LYS A 785 -69.59 -16.21 -18.05
C LYS A 785 -70.64 -17.16 -17.58
N LYS A 786 -71.71 -17.21 -18.31
CA LYS A 786 -72.91 -18.13 -18.04
C LYS A 786 -72.54 -19.57 -18.32
#